data_74b253e33985e9a0bf3276efb56207a4
#
_entry.id   74b253e33985e9a0bf3276efb56207a4
#
_cell.length_a   1.000
_cell.length_b   1.000
_cell.length_c   1.000
_cell.angle_alpha   90.00
_cell.angle_beta   90.00
_cell.angle_gamma   90.00
#
_symmetry.space_group_name_H-M   'P 1'
#
loop_
_entity.id
_entity.type
_entity.pdbx_description
1 polymer ?
#
loop_
_entity_poly.entity_id
_entity_poly.type
_entity_poly.pdbx_seq_one_letter_code
_entity_poly.pdbx_strand_id
1 'polypeptide(L)'
;MIFLLLLLVVPVSLAAVESPVSTLKIHYYRYGDDYQTGWNIWLWPLAGAGGQVDFDKNENVLVKDDWGVVATVDLTEAKFTNISQIGIIFRRGAWAEKDIDFDRFIQIPETVEGGTLHVYFVEGDEKMGYSTTDPNGPDRSDKIKSAFFTKANEIAYRLTASLAASDLSLYEDGTLLSTTITATNNTGKIVLAKDMDFSKKYQLKAQFSSGLKTYDVTFDGIYDSEAFEQAFGYDGNDLGAIVNNSSTNFRLWAPISSSVTLNIYDTGTPASLGGSDTKASTYTMIKDVKGTWKYSSNQNLHGKYYTYTITNGARTFETIDPYAKSAGVNGIRGMIVDFAQTNPDGFTYNHRPDNIVNATDAIIYELHVRDLTAHSSWNGPAEHRGKFLGLIDEGTTYEDVTTGFDHIKELGITHVQLLPFFDFGVVDESKLNDPKYQANGIFNWGYMPLNFNVPEGSYSSNPYDGTKRVTELKQVTDAFTKNDIGLIMDVVYNHTGLSADSNFNLIIPGYFHRLTPTGAFSNGSGTGNETASERYMVRKFMVDSTVFWATEYNISGFRFDLMALHDVETMNAIVTALKAIDENILIYGEPWNGGSTPLSPSIAADKVNLEDMPNVGAFNDEIRDGIKGSVFTAAEGGFVQGGTLPKIINRTKYGIVGGVAFPGLDLTDISYQTAWHTAPTKTINYVSAHDNNTLYDKLKLSTTYAQKQYIDEMQKQANAIVLTSQGVPFLHAGVEFMRSKPAVSGGYDHNSYESPDSVNQLRWDLKAEEINMSVFNYYKGLIALRKAHPAFRMATAQEVIDNVDFVYEDKQGIIAYTISNYANNDTWGTILVIHNNGNFLQLKLPEGEEGWNLVANGTKIGEETIKTYLGGGIISVLEHETLILYQGYKPLPTKRGCFGGTSIIPLAILGLGVLVLKKRKH
;
A
#
# COMPACT_ATOMS: atom_id res chain seq x y z
N MET A 1 -35.88 49.19 76.91
CA MET A 1 -36.30 48.60 75.63
C MET A 1 -35.07 48.53 74.79
N ILE A 2 -34.41 47.34 74.80
CA ILE A 2 -33.10 47.09 74.07
C ILE A 2 -33.48 46.47 72.69
N PHE A 3 -33.12 47.18 71.64
CA PHE A 3 -33.29 46.64 70.28
C PHE A 3 -32.04 45.77 69.98
N LEU A 4 -32.30 44.48 69.77
CA LEU A 4 -31.29 43.53 69.27
C LEU A 4 -31.27 43.56 67.74
N LEU A 5 -30.16 44.06 67.15
CA LEU A 5 -29.92 44.04 65.69
C LEU A 5 -29.40 42.64 65.30
N LEU A 6 -30.22 41.84 64.64
CA LEU A 6 -29.77 40.60 63.98
C LEU A 6 -29.08 40.96 62.66
N LEU A 7 -27.75 40.79 62.62
CA LEU A 7 -27.02 40.79 61.37
C LEU A 7 -27.29 39.49 60.68
N LEU A 8 -28.00 39.51 59.55
CA LEU A 8 -28.08 38.44 58.59
C LEU A 8 -26.74 38.41 57.80
N VAL A 9 -25.88 37.44 58.08
CA VAL A 9 -24.75 37.08 57.21
C VAL A 9 -25.33 36.30 56.07
N VAL A 10 -25.48 36.93 54.89
CA VAL A 10 -25.71 36.25 53.62
C VAL A 10 -24.36 35.70 53.19
N PRO A 11 -24.21 34.37 52.92
CA PRO A 11 -23.02 33.89 52.38
C PRO A 11 -22.95 34.39 50.94
N VAL A 12 -21.98 35.26 50.63
CA VAL A 12 -21.62 35.63 49.26
C VAL A 12 -20.90 34.40 48.69
N SER A 13 -21.59 33.65 47.85
CA SER A 13 -20.89 32.70 46.97
C SER A 13 -20.05 33.52 46.04
N LEU A 14 -18.71 33.46 46.18
CA LEU A 14 -17.82 33.96 45.17
C LEU A 14 -18.16 33.18 43.90
N ALA A 15 -18.65 33.85 42.89
CA ALA A 15 -18.74 33.27 41.54
C ALA A 15 -17.34 32.92 41.12
N ALA A 16 -17.14 31.69 40.69
CA ALA A 16 -15.89 31.22 40.18
C ALA A 16 -15.50 32.05 38.95
N VAL A 17 -14.26 32.49 38.91
CA VAL A 17 -13.71 33.32 37.78
C VAL A 17 -13.35 32.40 36.66
N GLU A 18 -14.01 32.50 35.51
CA GLU A 18 -13.58 31.86 34.29
C GLU A 18 -12.28 32.45 33.79
N SER A 19 -11.33 31.59 33.39
CA SER A 19 -10.02 31.94 32.86
C SER A 19 -9.73 31.16 31.56
N PRO A 20 -8.90 31.70 30.64
CA PRO A 20 -8.47 30.94 29.50
C PRO A 20 -7.86 29.60 29.90
N VAL A 21 -8.17 28.55 29.14
CA VAL A 21 -7.63 27.22 29.42
C VAL A 21 -6.13 27.21 29.20
N SER A 22 -5.37 26.97 30.25
CA SER A 22 -3.91 26.90 30.21
C SER A 22 -3.36 25.55 30.67
N THR A 23 -4.17 24.73 31.32
CA THR A 23 -3.77 23.44 31.88
C THR A 23 -4.84 22.39 31.57
N LEU A 24 -4.40 21.21 31.12
CA LEU A 24 -5.24 20.03 30.96
C LEU A 24 -4.83 19.00 32.02
N LYS A 25 -5.80 18.58 32.85
CA LYS A 25 -5.63 17.45 33.78
C LYS A 25 -6.41 16.25 33.28
N ILE A 26 -5.69 15.17 33.01
CA ILE A 26 -6.22 13.91 32.54
C ILE A 26 -6.28 12.94 33.70
N HIS A 27 -7.48 12.44 34.00
CA HIS A 27 -7.77 11.49 35.09
C HIS A 27 -8.10 10.15 34.46
N TYR A 28 -7.33 9.10 34.79
CA TYR A 28 -7.47 7.78 34.14
C TYR A 28 -7.65 6.67 35.16
N TYR A 29 -8.75 5.92 35.04
CA TYR A 29 -9.09 4.80 35.90
C TYR A 29 -8.84 3.47 35.20
N ARG A 30 -8.14 2.53 35.90
CA ARG A 30 -7.95 1.16 35.48
C ARG A 30 -8.44 0.19 36.57
N TYR A 31 -9.19 -0.80 36.17
CA TYR A 31 -9.76 -1.80 37.07
C TYR A 31 -8.71 -2.66 37.80
N GLY A 32 -7.58 -2.91 37.16
CA GLY A 32 -6.48 -3.73 37.72
C GLY A 32 -5.46 -2.97 38.57
N ASP A 33 -5.59 -1.64 38.69
CA ASP A 33 -4.61 -0.76 39.35
C ASP A 33 -3.15 -0.94 38.85
N ASP A 34 -3.00 -1.40 37.62
CA ASP A 34 -1.72 -1.84 37.00
C ASP A 34 -0.99 -0.71 36.26
N TYR A 35 -1.21 0.53 36.64
CA TYR A 35 -0.62 1.73 36.03
C TYR A 35 0.91 1.69 35.92
N GLN A 36 1.57 1.00 36.86
CA GLN A 36 3.04 0.93 36.93
C GLN A 36 3.66 -0.05 35.90
N THR A 37 2.86 -0.75 35.12
CA THR A 37 3.32 -1.71 34.12
C THR A 37 3.72 -1.06 32.78
N GLY A 38 3.99 0.25 32.78
CA GLY A 38 4.47 1.00 31.61
C GLY A 38 3.38 1.75 30.83
N TRP A 39 2.19 1.92 31.43
CA TRP A 39 1.14 2.73 30.83
C TRP A 39 1.55 4.20 30.79
N ASN A 40 1.25 4.87 29.66
CA ASN A 40 1.48 6.28 29.36
C ASN A 40 0.39 6.80 28.42
N ILE A 41 0.47 8.08 28.09
CA ILE A 41 -0.48 8.77 27.23
C ILE A 41 0.25 9.21 25.96
N TRP A 42 -0.38 9.04 24.81
CA TRP A 42 0.00 9.67 23.57
C TRP A 42 -1.01 10.76 23.23
N LEU A 43 -0.51 12.01 23.09
CA LEU A 43 -1.32 13.19 22.76
C LEU A 43 -0.89 13.79 21.45
N TRP A 44 -1.84 14.23 20.63
CA TRP A 44 -1.53 14.97 19.40
C TRP A 44 -2.54 16.11 19.20
N PRO A 45 -2.09 17.34 18.82
CA PRO A 45 -2.94 18.38 18.28
C PRO A 45 -3.40 17.96 16.87
N LEU A 46 -4.59 18.36 16.41
CA LEU A 46 -5.12 18.00 15.08
C LEU A 46 -4.19 18.42 13.90
N ALA A 47 -3.32 19.39 14.10
CA ALA A 47 -2.36 19.86 13.11
C ALA A 47 -0.95 19.90 13.73
N GLY A 48 -0.36 18.73 13.97
CA GLY A 48 1.01 18.66 14.51
C GLY A 48 1.41 17.28 15.02
N ALA A 49 2.72 17.08 15.24
CA ALA A 49 3.24 15.80 15.73
C ALA A 49 2.77 15.49 17.15
N GLY A 50 2.38 14.23 17.37
CA GLY A 50 2.05 13.70 18.68
C GLY A 50 3.28 13.55 19.59
N GLY A 51 3.02 13.37 20.89
CA GLY A 51 4.07 13.15 21.88
C GLY A 51 3.59 12.34 23.08
N GLN A 52 4.54 11.63 23.70
CA GLN A 52 4.28 10.91 24.94
C GLN A 52 4.16 11.87 26.11
N VAL A 53 3.17 11.62 26.96
CA VAL A 53 2.97 12.25 28.28
C VAL A 53 2.91 11.14 29.33
N ASP A 54 3.70 11.25 30.36
CA ASP A 54 3.69 10.32 31.48
C ASP A 54 2.72 10.81 32.58
N PHE A 55 2.23 9.88 33.38
CA PHE A 55 1.45 10.23 34.58
C PHE A 55 2.32 10.96 35.60
N ASP A 56 1.70 11.91 36.33
CA ASP A 56 2.35 12.70 37.37
C ASP A 56 2.91 11.81 38.49
N LYS A 57 4.08 12.19 39.03
CA LYS A 57 4.77 11.47 40.11
C LYS A 57 5.24 12.42 41.20
N ASN A 58 5.07 11.99 42.44
CA ASN A 58 5.72 12.55 43.60
C ASN A 58 6.73 11.57 44.16
N GLU A 59 8.03 11.89 44.15
CA GLU A 59 9.12 11.01 44.67
C GLU A 59 9.06 9.59 44.06
N ASN A 60 8.79 9.47 42.74
CA ASN A 60 8.61 8.21 41.94
C ASN A 60 7.30 7.45 42.21
N VAL A 61 6.37 7.97 43.00
CA VAL A 61 5.05 7.40 43.23
C VAL A 61 4.05 8.12 42.32
N LEU A 62 3.23 7.36 41.59
CA LEU A 62 2.18 7.94 40.74
C LEU A 62 1.17 8.77 41.58
N VAL A 63 0.85 9.98 41.10
CA VAL A 63 -0.19 10.83 41.68
C VAL A 63 -1.54 10.23 41.34
N LYS A 64 -2.33 9.96 42.37
CA LYS A 64 -3.71 9.47 42.25
C LYS A 64 -4.66 10.41 42.97
N ASP A 65 -5.84 10.53 42.43
CA ASP A 65 -6.98 11.17 43.11
C ASP A 65 -8.11 10.15 43.33
N ASP A 66 -9.31 10.63 43.65
CA ASP A 66 -10.48 9.77 43.86
C ASP A 66 -10.97 9.07 42.58
N TRP A 67 -10.49 9.50 41.38
CA TRP A 67 -10.82 8.86 40.11
C TRP A 67 -9.82 7.78 39.73
N GLY A 68 -8.53 8.11 39.68
CA GLY A 68 -7.45 7.22 39.24
C GLY A 68 -6.11 7.95 39.22
N VAL A 69 -5.22 7.59 38.29
CA VAL A 69 -3.96 8.33 38.10
C VAL A 69 -4.20 9.61 37.32
N VAL A 70 -3.33 10.59 37.56
CA VAL A 70 -3.44 11.93 36.97
C VAL A 70 -2.22 12.20 36.08
N ALA A 71 -2.45 12.88 34.96
CA ALA A 71 -1.41 13.52 34.18
C ALA A 71 -1.75 15.01 33.96
N THR A 72 -0.76 15.88 34.12
CA THR A 72 -0.91 17.33 33.93
C THR A 72 -0.17 17.76 32.68
N VAL A 73 -0.86 18.45 31.77
CA VAL A 73 -0.33 18.96 30.51
C VAL A 73 -0.43 20.48 30.48
N ASP A 74 0.70 21.15 30.20
CA ASP A 74 0.74 22.60 30.00
C ASP A 74 0.32 22.93 28.56
N LEU A 75 -0.86 23.52 28.41
CA LEU A 75 -1.40 23.94 27.11
C LEU A 75 -0.86 25.29 26.63
N THR A 76 0.01 25.94 27.38
CA THR A 76 0.71 27.18 26.93
C THR A 76 1.91 26.88 26.03
N GLU A 77 2.32 25.60 25.91
CA GLU A 77 3.39 25.21 24.98
C GLU A 77 2.98 25.50 23.52
N ALA A 78 3.99 25.88 22.69
CA ALA A 78 3.77 26.32 21.30
C ALA A 78 2.97 25.29 20.44
N LYS A 79 3.16 23.98 20.67
CA LYS A 79 2.42 22.92 19.96
C LYS A 79 0.93 22.89 20.24
N PHE A 80 0.47 23.52 21.36
CA PHE A 80 -0.93 23.58 21.75
C PHE A 80 -1.54 24.97 21.55
N THR A 81 -0.86 25.89 20.89
CA THR A 81 -1.38 27.24 20.65
C THR A 81 -2.48 27.22 19.58
N ASN A 82 -3.61 27.87 19.89
CA ASN A 82 -4.78 28.00 18.99
C ASN A 82 -5.44 26.67 18.58
N ILE A 83 -5.38 25.65 19.41
CA ILE A 83 -6.07 24.38 19.16
C ILE A 83 -7.43 24.38 19.85
N SER A 84 -8.42 23.78 19.17
CA SER A 84 -9.77 23.53 19.75
C SER A 84 -9.96 22.06 20.17
N GLN A 85 -9.02 21.17 19.79
CA GLN A 85 -9.14 19.74 19.99
C GLN A 85 -7.78 19.06 20.12
N ILE A 86 -7.68 18.06 21.03
CA ILE A 86 -6.48 17.22 21.22
C ILE A 86 -6.90 15.75 21.14
N GLY A 87 -6.23 14.98 20.30
CA GLY A 87 -6.36 13.53 20.27
C GLY A 87 -5.59 12.87 21.43
N ILE A 88 -6.15 11.78 21.99
CA ILE A 88 -5.58 11.06 23.13
C ILE A 88 -5.74 9.56 23.00
N ILE A 89 -4.64 8.82 23.26
CA ILE A 89 -4.60 7.37 23.41
C ILE A 89 -3.83 7.04 24.69
N PHE A 90 -4.38 6.14 25.53
CA PHE A 90 -3.64 5.50 26.60
C PHE A 90 -2.99 4.23 26.03
N ARG A 91 -1.67 4.10 26.22
CA ARG A 91 -0.92 2.99 25.67
C ARG A 91 0.10 2.45 26.68
N ARG A 92 0.55 1.22 26.48
CA ARG A 92 1.62 0.61 27.28
C ARG A 92 2.93 0.61 26.46
N GLY A 93 4.00 1.11 27.07
CA GLY A 93 5.29 1.26 26.40
C GLY A 93 5.20 2.11 25.14
N ALA A 94 5.97 1.76 24.11
CA ALA A 94 5.91 2.37 22.78
C ALA A 94 4.98 1.53 21.87
N TRP A 95 3.66 1.54 22.16
CA TRP A 95 2.63 0.85 21.37
C TRP A 95 2.53 -0.68 21.57
N ALA A 96 3.00 -1.22 22.69
CA ALA A 96 2.82 -2.65 22.99
C ALA A 96 1.34 -3.02 23.22
N GLU A 97 0.54 -2.07 23.72
CA GLU A 97 -0.88 -2.26 23.99
C GLU A 97 -1.57 -0.89 24.03
N LYS A 98 -2.81 -0.82 23.58
CA LYS A 98 -3.71 0.34 23.78
C LYS A 98 -4.81 -0.02 24.77
N ASP A 99 -5.40 0.97 25.45
CA ASP A 99 -6.55 0.74 26.33
C ASP A 99 -7.84 0.53 25.54
N ILE A 100 -7.90 1.11 24.34
CA ILE A 100 -9.01 1.05 23.40
C ILE A 100 -8.48 1.30 21.97
N ASP A 101 -9.14 0.77 20.96
CA ASP A 101 -8.72 0.92 19.57
C ASP A 101 -9.24 2.19 18.88
N PHE A 102 -10.10 2.96 19.56
CA PHE A 102 -10.64 4.23 19.05
C PHE A 102 -9.80 5.41 19.51
N ASP A 103 -9.65 6.39 18.63
CA ASP A 103 -9.10 7.68 18.97
C ASP A 103 -10.17 8.50 19.71
N ARG A 104 -9.79 9.08 20.85
CA ARG A 104 -10.65 9.99 21.61
C ARG A 104 -10.13 11.41 21.43
N PHE A 105 -11.06 12.38 21.33
CA PHE A 105 -10.71 13.77 21.05
C PHE A 105 -11.25 14.71 22.12
N ILE A 106 -10.37 15.26 22.94
CA ILE A 106 -10.69 16.23 23.98
C ILE A 106 -10.99 17.57 23.32
N GLN A 107 -12.19 18.12 23.56
CA GLN A 107 -12.55 19.47 23.14
C GLN A 107 -11.98 20.49 24.12
N ILE A 108 -11.28 21.50 23.64
CA ILE A 108 -10.67 22.56 24.44
C ILE A 108 -11.53 23.82 24.33
N PRO A 109 -12.30 24.17 25.33
CA PRO A 109 -13.09 25.42 25.35
C PRO A 109 -12.16 26.63 25.51
N GLU A 110 -12.62 27.82 25.13
CA GLU A 110 -11.83 29.06 25.29
C GLU A 110 -11.53 29.37 26.77
N THR A 111 -12.50 29.13 27.66
CA THR A 111 -12.36 29.39 29.10
C THR A 111 -12.97 28.25 29.92
N VAL A 112 -12.38 28.05 31.11
CA VAL A 112 -12.92 27.20 32.18
C VAL A 112 -12.68 27.82 33.52
N GLU A 113 -13.38 27.37 34.53
CA GLU A 113 -13.20 27.81 35.93
C GLU A 113 -11.75 27.56 36.39
N GLY A 114 -11.03 28.63 36.77
CA GLY A 114 -9.66 28.52 37.22
C GLY A 114 -8.63 28.12 36.16
N GLY A 115 -8.97 28.11 34.85
CA GLY A 115 -8.05 27.88 33.73
C GLY A 115 -7.57 26.44 33.60
N THR A 116 -8.08 25.48 34.36
CA THR A 116 -7.72 24.06 34.31
C THR A 116 -8.88 23.22 33.78
N LEU A 117 -8.69 22.56 32.63
CA LEU A 117 -9.66 21.62 32.08
C LEU A 117 -9.42 20.22 32.67
N HIS A 118 -10.41 19.63 33.27
CA HIS A 118 -10.39 18.25 33.80
C HIS A 118 -11.12 17.33 32.85
N VAL A 119 -10.46 16.17 32.49
CA VAL A 119 -11.06 15.14 31.61
C VAL A 119 -10.85 13.78 32.24
N TYR A 120 -11.89 12.98 32.28
CA TYR A 120 -11.98 11.71 33.00
C TYR A 120 -12.15 10.55 32.02
N PHE A 121 -11.34 9.50 32.18
CA PHE A 121 -11.32 8.31 31.35
C PHE A 121 -11.38 7.04 32.21
N VAL A 122 -11.94 5.99 31.63
CA VAL A 122 -11.95 4.64 32.20
C VAL A 122 -11.36 3.65 31.15
N GLU A 123 -10.56 2.71 31.61
CA GLU A 123 -9.99 1.64 30.82
C GLU A 123 -11.06 0.94 29.98
N GLY A 124 -10.85 0.88 28.65
CA GLY A 124 -11.74 0.21 27.72
C GLY A 124 -13.11 0.87 27.54
N ASP A 125 -13.26 2.16 27.90
CA ASP A 125 -14.49 2.92 27.66
C ASP A 125 -14.25 3.98 26.57
N GLU A 126 -15.08 3.99 25.53
CA GLU A 126 -15.02 4.96 24.43
C GLU A 126 -15.35 6.38 24.93
N LYS A 127 -16.11 6.47 26.01
CA LYS A 127 -16.57 7.74 26.57
C LYS A 127 -15.46 8.43 27.34
N MET A 128 -15.56 9.74 27.38
CA MET A 128 -14.82 10.60 28.28
C MET A 128 -15.80 11.56 28.94
N GLY A 129 -15.48 12.05 30.15
CA GLY A 129 -16.28 12.99 30.88
C GLY A 129 -15.51 14.23 31.29
N TYR A 130 -16.17 15.35 31.43
CA TYR A 130 -15.60 16.61 31.94
C TYR A 130 -15.85 16.85 33.41
N SER A 131 -16.55 15.93 34.06
CA SER A 131 -16.71 15.88 35.52
C SER A 131 -16.86 14.43 36.00
N THR A 132 -16.65 14.19 37.29
CA THR A 132 -16.83 12.88 37.93
C THR A 132 -18.28 12.41 37.99
N THR A 133 -19.22 13.32 37.76
CA THR A 133 -20.67 13.09 37.84
C THR A 133 -21.36 13.31 36.49
N ASP A 134 -20.57 13.36 35.38
CA ASP A 134 -21.12 13.49 34.04
C ASP A 134 -22.00 12.27 33.71
N PRO A 135 -23.29 12.41 33.48
CA PRO A 135 -24.19 11.29 33.19
C PRO A 135 -23.90 10.62 31.85
N ASN A 136 -23.20 11.31 30.94
CA ASN A 136 -22.76 10.80 29.64
C ASN A 136 -21.28 10.39 29.66
N GLY A 137 -20.59 10.56 30.79
CA GLY A 137 -19.20 10.22 30.99
C GLY A 137 -18.94 8.71 31.10
N PRO A 138 -17.68 8.32 31.29
CA PRO A 138 -17.29 6.92 31.39
C PRO A 138 -17.73 6.30 32.73
N ASP A 139 -18.12 5.02 32.69
CA ASP A 139 -18.65 4.26 33.83
C ASP A 139 -17.55 3.37 34.46
N ARG A 140 -17.25 3.61 35.74
CA ARG A 140 -16.34 2.81 36.57
C ARG A 140 -16.97 1.56 37.18
N SER A 141 -18.28 1.31 36.96
CA SER A 141 -18.92 0.12 37.51
C SER A 141 -18.29 -1.15 36.90
N ASP A 142 -18.31 -2.23 37.70
CA ASP A 142 -17.86 -3.52 37.22
C ASP A 142 -18.61 -3.97 35.97
N LYS A 143 -17.89 -4.61 35.03
CA LYS A 143 -18.45 -5.07 33.79
C LYS A 143 -17.78 -6.37 33.29
N ILE A 144 -18.42 -7.03 32.33
CA ILE A 144 -17.84 -8.10 31.59
C ILE A 144 -16.97 -7.46 30.50
N LYS A 145 -15.63 -7.74 30.50
CA LYS A 145 -14.69 -7.20 29.51
C LYS A 145 -14.80 -7.92 28.17
N SER A 146 -14.94 -9.27 28.22
CA SER A 146 -15.09 -10.09 27.02
C SER A 146 -15.76 -11.42 27.36
N ALA A 147 -16.45 -11.98 26.37
CA ALA A 147 -16.93 -13.37 26.37
C ALA A 147 -17.04 -13.83 24.92
N PHE A 148 -16.32 -14.88 24.56
CA PHE A 148 -16.27 -15.38 23.18
C PHE A 148 -16.07 -16.88 23.14
N PHE A 149 -16.59 -17.52 22.10
CA PHE A 149 -16.36 -18.92 21.84
C PHE A 149 -14.91 -19.19 21.48
N THR A 150 -14.28 -20.14 22.17
CA THR A 150 -12.94 -20.66 21.87
C THR A 150 -13.00 -22.02 21.18
N LYS A 151 -14.13 -22.72 21.29
CA LYS A 151 -14.48 -23.98 20.62
C LYS A 151 -15.99 -24.01 20.39
N ALA A 152 -16.46 -24.95 19.61
CA ALA A 152 -17.89 -25.10 19.34
C ALA A 152 -18.76 -25.18 20.61
N ASN A 153 -18.19 -25.64 21.72
CA ASN A 153 -18.89 -25.78 22.99
C ASN A 153 -18.18 -25.14 24.21
N GLU A 154 -17.18 -24.28 23.99
CA GLU A 154 -16.44 -23.62 25.06
C GLU A 154 -16.39 -22.12 24.85
N ILE A 155 -16.73 -21.35 25.88
CA ILE A 155 -16.61 -19.88 25.91
C ILE A 155 -15.55 -19.52 26.93
N ALA A 156 -14.61 -18.64 26.57
CA ALA A 156 -13.76 -17.93 27.51
C ALA A 156 -14.38 -16.57 27.87
N TYR A 157 -14.18 -16.15 29.13
CA TYR A 157 -14.64 -14.82 29.55
C TYR A 157 -13.63 -14.09 30.44
N ARG A 158 -13.74 -12.78 30.48
CA ARG A 158 -12.95 -11.89 31.33
C ARG A 158 -13.85 -10.81 31.96
N LEU A 159 -13.64 -10.57 33.24
CA LEU A 159 -14.42 -9.60 34.05
C LEU A 159 -13.51 -8.48 34.57
N THR A 160 -14.09 -7.40 35.05
CA THR A 160 -13.36 -6.35 35.80
C THR A 160 -13.08 -6.73 37.23
N ALA A 161 -13.93 -7.55 37.86
CA ALA A 161 -13.77 -8.05 39.21
C ALA A 161 -13.96 -9.56 39.27
N SER A 162 -13.39 -10.21 40.28
CA SER A 162 -13.57 -11.64 40.54
C SER A 162 -14.99 -11.96 41.02
N LEU A 163 -15.59 -12.97 40.37
CA LEU A 163 -16.91 -13.48 40.74
C LEU A 163 -16.86 -14.99 40.95
N ALA A 164 -17.74 -15.53 41.80
CA ALA A 164 -17.96 -16.95 41.92
C ALA A 164 -18.71 -17.49 40.66
N ALA A 165 -18.49 -18.75 40.29
CA ALA A 165 -19.19 -19.39 39.17
C ALA A 165 -20.76 -19.32 39.34
N SER A 166 -21.26 -19.30 40.56
CA SER A 166 -22.69 -19.13 40.89
C SER A 166 -23.28 -17.78 40.49
N ASP A 167 -22.45 -16.77 40.36
CA ASP A 167 -22.85 -15.41 40.00
C ASP A 167 -22.90 -15.16 38.50
N LEU A 168 -22.56 -16.23 37.71
CA LEU A 168 -22.52 -16.23 36.27
C LEU A 168 -23.61 -17.15 35.68
N SER A 169 -24.18 -16.76 34.57
CA SER A 169 -25.19 -17.57 33.86
C SER A 169 -25.15 -17.28 32.36
N LEU A 170 -25.27 -18.34 31.52
CA LEU A 170 -25.30 -18.25 30.08
C LEU A 170 -26.72 -18.46 29.55
N TYR A 171 -27.13 -17.63 28.62
CA TYR A 171 -28.44 -17.70 27.95
C TYR A 171 -28.28 -17.90 26.44
N GLU A 172 -29.18 -18.72 25.84
CA GLU A 172 -29.37 -18.86 24.38
C GLU A 172 -30.76 -18.33 24.01
N ASP A 173 -30.85 -17.30 23.20
CA ASP A 173 -32.10 -16.61 22.83
C ASP A 173 -32.99 -16.28 24.02
N GLY A 174 -32.40 -15.83 25.14
CA GLY A 174 -33.08 -15.51 26.37
C GLY A 174 -33.43 -16.70 27.28
N THR A 175 -33.15 -17.93 26.87
CA THR A 175 -33.35 -19.15 27.66
C THR A 175 -32.08 -19.52 28.42
N LEU A 176 -32.16 -19.73 29.72
CA LEU A 176 -31.04 -20.14 30.56
C LEU A 176 -30.55 -21.52 30.14
N LEU A 177 -29.23 -21.62 29.87
CA LEU A 177 -28.57 -22.90 29.56
C LEU A 177 -28.00 -23.57 30.81
N SER A 178 -28.03 -24.91 30.78
CA SER A 178 -27.26 -25.72 31.75
C SER A 178 -25.81 -25.84 31.25
N THR A 179 -24.88 -25.27 32.00
CA THR A 179 -23.45 -25.19 31.64
C THR A 179 -22.57 -25.50 32.82
N THR A 180 -21.30 -25.89 32.53
CA THR A 180 -20.25 -25.98 33.53
C THR A 180 -19.41 -24.72 33.49
N ILE A 181 -19.43 -23.90 34.56
CA ILE A 181 -18.68 -22.65 34.66
C ILE A 181 -17.50 -22.83 35.60
N THR A 182 -16.31 -22.50 35.14
CA THR A 182 -15.09 -22.42 35.95
C THR A 182 -14.65 -20.97 36.05
N ALA A 183 -14.35 -20.52 37.26
CA ALA A 183 -13.88 -19.15 37.51
C ALA A 183 -12.53 -19.16 38.22
N THR A 184 -11.61 -18.36 37.73
CA THR A 184 -10.28 -18.18 38.32
C THR A 184 -9.97 -16.67 38.34
N ASN A 185 -10.02 -16.08 39.51
CA ASN A 185 -9.98 -14.62 39.65
C ASN A 185 -11.05 -13.94 38.78
N ASN A 186 -10.64 -13.06 37.87
CA ASN A 186 -11.51 -12.31 36.97
C ASN A 186 -11.64 -12.94 35.56
N THR A 187 -11.23 -14.19 35.38
CA THR A 187 -11.33 -14.95 34.12
C THR A 187 -11.95 -16.31 34.34
N GLY A 188 -12.37 -16.96 33.29
CA GLY A 188 -12.84 -18.34 33.35
C GLY A 188 -13.35 -18.88 32.03
N LYS A 189 -13.96 -20.05 32.13
CA LYS A 189 -14.53 -20.76 30.99
C LYS A 189 -15.94 -21.24 31.29
N ILE A 190 -16.76 -21.32 30.26
CA ILE A 190 -18.10 -21.87 30.28
C ILE A 190 -18.14 -22.99 29.25
N VAL A 191 -18.45 -24.21 29.67
CA VAL A 191 -18.58 -25.36 28.78
C VAL A 191 -20.07 -25.71 28.62
N LEU A 192 -20.52 -25.72 27.35
CA LEU A 192 -21.87 -26.09 26.97
C LEU A 192 -22.01 -27.61 26.86
N ALA A 193 -23.20 -28.14 27.14
CA ALA A 193 -23.51 -29.56 26.99
C ALA A 193 -23.63 -30.02 25.52
N LYS A 194 -23.77 -29.11 24.59
CA LYS A 194 -23.85 -29.32 23.11
C LYS A 194 -23.03 -28.24 22.41
N ASP A 195 -22.68 -28.49 21.17
CA ASP A 195 -22.09 -27.46 20.33
C ASP A 195 -23.05 -26.27 20.13
N MET A 196 -22.52 -25.09 19.98
CA MET A 196 -23.30 -23.88 19.71
C MET A 196 -24.03 -23.98 18.37
N ASP A 197 -25.09 -23.21 18.26
CA ASP A 197 -25.80 -22.95 17.01
C ASP A 197 -25.50 -21.49 16.59
N PHE A 198 -24.80 -21.32 15.46
CA PHE A 198 -24.43 -19.98 14.94
C PHE A 198 -25.63 -19.07 14.63
N SER A 199 -26.86 -19.64 14.50
CA SER A 199 -28.09 -18.86 14.30
C SER A 199 -28.64 -18.27 15.59
N LYS A 200 -28.08 -18.64 16.76
CA LYS A 200 -28.55 -18.28 18.09
C LYS A 200 -27.73 -17.17 18.70
N LYS A 201 -28.40 -16.36 19.53
CA LYS A 201 -27.76 -15.33 20.34
C LYS A 201 -27.39 -15.90 21.70
N TYR A 202 -26.11 -15.83 22.06
CA TYR A 202 -25.61 -16.23 23.37
C TYR A 202 -25.31 -15.01 24.23
N GLN A 203 -25.76 -15.03 25.50
CA GLN A 203 -25.54 -13.91 26.44
C GLN A 203 -24.99 -14.42 27.75
N LEU A 204 -23.82 -13.91 28.16
CA LEU A 204 -23.30 -14.07 29.50
C LEU A 204 -23.89 -13.00 30.40
N LYS A 205 -24.49 -13.41 31.53
CA LYS A 205 -24.92 -12.52 32.60
C LYS A 205 -24.04 -12.72 33.82
N ALA A 206 -23.61 -11.61 34.44
CA ALA A 206 -22.77 -11.58 35.60
C ALA A 206 -23.36 -10.67 36.67
N GLN A 207 -23.58 -11.22 37.89
CA GLN A 207 -24.11 -10.47 39.02
C GLN A 207 -22.95 -9.88 39.82
N PHE A 208 -22.62 -8.62 39.56
CA PHE A 208 -21.67 -7.85 40.36
C PHE A 208 -22.34 -7.23 41.57
N SER A 209 -21.54 -6.73 42.52
CA SER A 209 -22.05 -5.92 43.65
C SER A 209 -22.71 -4.64 43.15
N SER A 210 -22.28 -4.09 42.02
CA SER A 210 -22.84 -2.93 41.32
C SER A 210 -24.13 -3.22 40.53
N GLY A 211 -24.53 -4.52 40.42
CA GLY A 211 -25.74 -4.94 39.72
C GLY A 211 -25.48 -6.00 38.64
N LEU A 212 -26.57 -6.44 37.99
CA LEU A 212 -26.52 -7.40 36.91
C LEU A 212 -26.00 -6.75 35.60
N LYS A 213 -24.97 -7.33 35.03
CA LYS A 213 -24.43 -6.94 33.72
C LYS A 213 -24.66 -8.06 32.72
N THR A 214 -24.94 -7.72 31.47
CA THR A 214 -25.12 -8.66 30.35
C THR A 214 -24.14 -8.34 29.22
N TYR A 215 -23.58 -9.38 28.61
CA TYR A 215 -22.63 -9.28 27.49
C TYR A 215 -23.02 -10.27 26.42
N ASP A 216 -23.07 -9.85 25.15
CA ASP A 216 -23.32 -10.72 24.01
C ASP A 216 -22.03 -11.50 23.71
N VAL A 217 -22.11 -12.83 23.75
CA VAL A 217 -20.96 -13.70 23.47
C VAL A 217 -20.63 -13.64 21.98
N THR A 218 -19.39 -13.40 21.64
CA THR A 218 -18.92 -13.28 20.26
C THR A 218 -18.32 -14.59 19.72
N PHE A 219 -18.04 -14.63 18.41
CA PHE A 219 -17.50 -15.83 17.72
C PHE A 219 -16.03 -15.66 17.29
N ASP A 220 -15.39 -14.54 17.64
CA ASP A 220 -14.02 -14.17 17.19
C ASP A 220 -12.97 -15.25 17.53
N GLY A 221 -13.10 -15.96 18.59
CA GLY A 221 -12.18 -17.04 18.96
C GLY A 221 -12.28 -18.33 18.14
N ILE A 222 -13.24 -18.42 17.21
CA ILE A 222 -13.44 -19.62 16.34
C ILE A 222 -13.48 -19.28 14.85
N TYR A 223 -13.19 -18.04 14.47
CA TYR A 223 -13.19 -17.65 13.05
C TYR A 223 -12.19 -18.45 12.21
N ASP A 224 -11.11 -18.92 12.81
CA ASP A 224 -10.08 -19.76 12.16
C ASP A 224 -10.44 -21.25 12.17
N SER A 225 -11.66 -21.62 12.61
CA SER A 225 -12.09 -23.01 12.68
C SER A 225 -12.74 -23.49 11.37
N GLU A 226 -12.44 -24.73 10.98
CA GLU A 226 -13.09 -25.39 9.85
C GLU A 226 -14.63 -25.39 9.99
N ALA A 227 -15.16 -25.48 11.21
CA ALA A 227 -16.59 -25.43 11.47
C ALA A 227 -17.22 -24.09 11.07
N PHE A 228 -16.54 -22.97 11.32
CA PHE A 228 -17.00 -21.64 10.89
C PHE A 228 -16.96 -21.51 9.36
N GLU A 229 -15.89 -21.95 8.74
CA GLU A 229 -15.77 -21.91 7.27
C GLU A 229 -16.80 -22.82 6.59
N GLN A 230 -17.01 -24.04 7.10
CA GLN A 230 -18.06 -24.94 6.59
C GLN A 230 -19.46 -24.34 6.74
N ALA A 231 -19.73 -23.61 7.81
CA ALA A 231 -21.02 -22.96 8.02
C ALA A 231 -21.23 -21.74 7.12
N PHE A 232 -20.20 -20.91 6.92
CA PHE A 232 -20.35 -19.57 6.36
C PHE A 232 -19.46 -19.27 5.14
N GLY A 233 -18.51 -20.12 4.78
CA GLY A 233 -17.71 -19.94 3.57
C GLY A 233 -18.61 -19.90 2.34
N TYR A 234 -18.67 -18.76 1.66
CA TYR A 234 -19.49 -18.52 0.47
C TYR A 234 -18.60 -18.45 -0.79
N ASP A 235 -18.85 -19.31 -1.74
CA ASP A 235 -18.07 -19.46 -2.98
C ASP A 235 -18.71 -18.82 -4.22
N GLY A 236 -19.90 -18.22 -4.08
CA GLY A 236 -20.59 -17.55 -5.19
C GLY A 236 -19.86 -16.27 -5.64
N ASN A 237 -20.12 -15.88 -6.89
CA ASN A 237 -19.51 -14.73 -7.56
C ASN A 237 -20.46 -13.52 -7.65
N ASP A 238 -21.49 -13.47 -6.82
CA ASP A 238 -22.57 -12.47 -6.88
C ASP A 238 -22.64 -11.56 -5.64
N LEU A 239 -21.54 -11.44 -4.87
CA LEU A 239 -21.42 -10.46 -3.78
C LEU A 239 -21.37 -9.03 -4.35
N GLY A 240 -22.00 -8.10 -3.64
CA GLY A 240 -22.13 -6.71 -4.06
C GLY A 240 -23.44 -6.41 -4.80
N ALA A 241 -23.43 -5.33 -5.57
CA ALA A 241 -24.54 -4.92 -6.45
C ALA A 241 -24.23 -5.31 -7.90
N ILE A 242 -25.07 -6.15 -8.50
CA ILE A 242 -24.94 -6.58 -9.90
C ILE A 242 -26.11 -6.06 -10.71
N VAL A 243 -25.81 -5.25 -11.69
CA VAL A 243 -26.80 -4.68 -12.64
C VAL A 243 -26.92 -5.58 -13.86
N ASN A 244 -28.15 -5.89 -14.21
CA ASN A 244 -28.53 -6.52 -15.47
C ASN A 244 -29.42 -5.54 -16.25
N ASN A 245 -29.69 -5.82 -17.52
CA ASN A 245 -30.46 -4.93 -18.41
C ASN A 245 -31.75 -4.35 -17.77
N SER A 246 -32.49 -5.13 -16.98
CA SER A 246 -33.78 -4.71 -16.41
C SER A 246 -33.89 -4.94 -14.89
N SER A 247 -32.81 -5.38 -14.22
CA SER A 247 -32.83 -5.73 -12.80
C SER A 247 -31.51 -5.38 -12.12
N THR A 248 -31.55 -5.26 -10.80
CA THR A 248 -30.36 -5.11 -9.97
C THR A 248 -30.43 -6.10 -8.81
N ASN A 249 -29.41 -6.92 -8.64
CA ASN A 249 -29.32 -7.88 -7.57
C ASN A 249 -28.28 -7.42 -6.54
N PHE A 250 -28.58 -7.63 -5.27
CA PHE A 250 -27.72 -7.29 -4.16
C PHE A 250 -27.48 -8.52 -3.30
N ARG A 251 -26.24 -8.79 -2.96
CA ARG A 251 -25.87 -9.83 -1.99
C ARG A 251 -24.78 -9.33 -1.06
N LEU A 252 -25.01 -9.48 0.23
CA LEU A 252 -24.07 -9.14 1.30
C LEU A 252 -23.76 -10.38 2.13
N TRP A 253 -22.48 -10.64 2.43
CA TRP A 253 -22.08 -11.65 3.40
C TRP A 253 -22.02 -11.03 4.80
N ALA A 254 -22.98 -11.39 5.66
CA ALA A 254 -23.14 -10.88 7.02
C ALA A 254 -23.68 -12.00 7.93
N PRO A 255 -22.87 -13.03 8.23
CA PRO A 255 -23.34 -14.30 8.78
C PRO A 255 -23.90 -14.17 10.21
N ILE A 256 -23.36 -13.25 11.01
CA ILE A 256 -23.76 -13.04 12.42
C ILE A 256 -24.89 -12.02 12.58
N SER A 257 -25.34 -11.41 11.48
CA SER A 257 -26.35 -10.36 11.53
C SER A 257 -27.76 -10.95 11.76
N SER A 258 -28.55 -10.25 12.53
CA SER A 258 -29.97 -10.59 12.79
C SER A 258 -30.91 -9.92 11.80
N SER A 259 -30.52 -8.79 11.21
CA SER A 259 -31.24 -8.11 10.13
C SER A 259 -30.31 -7.28 9.26
N VAL A 260 -30.66 -7.20 7.96
CA VAL A 260 -30.00 -6.34 6.99
C VAL A 260 -31.08 -5.60 6.18
N THR A 261 -30.94 -4.29 6.07
CA THR A 261 -31.79 -3.43 5.25
C THR A 261 -30.92 -2.75 4.18
N LEU A 262 -31.31 -2.87 2.92
CA LEU A 262 -30.74 -2.13 1.81
C LEU A 262 -31.38 -0.74 1.75
N ASN A 263 -30.56 0.30 1.77
CA ASN A 263 -30.97 1.69 1.59
C ASN A 263 -30.54 2.18 0.19
N ILE A 264 -31.44 2.79 -0.55
CA ILE A 264 -31.18 3.40 -1.87
C ILE A 264 -31.30 4.93 -1.75
N TYR A 265 -30.34 5.64 -2.37
CA TYR A 265 -30.27 7.10 -2.40
C TYR A 265 -30.18 7.61 -3.82
N ASP A 266 -30.71 8.80 -4.06
CA ASP A 266 -30.59 9.50 -5.35
C ASP A 266 -29.22 10.19 -5.50
N THR A 267 -28.51 10.44 -4.42
CA THR A 267 -27.22 11.10 -4.40
C THR A 267 -26.19 10.35 -3.54
N GLY A 268 -24.93 10.34 -3.98
CA GLY A 268 -23.78 9.84 -3.23
C GLY A 268 -23.30 10.78 -2.12
N THR A 269 -23.86 11.99 -2.03
CA THR A 269 -23.44 13.03 -1.10
C THR A 269 -24.39 13.08 0.10
N PRO A 270 -23.92 12.82 1.34
CA PRO A 270 -24.75 12.95 2.53
C PRO A 270 -25.04 14.42 2.88
N ALA A 271 -26.03 14.67 3.74
CA ALA A 271 -26.41 16.02 4.16
C ALA A 271 -25.27 16.77 4.86
N SER A 272 -24.39 16.07 5.57
CA SER A 272 -23.20 16.64 6.21
C SER A 272 -22.21 17.27 5.22
N LEU A 273 -22.22 16.84 3.95
CA LEU A 273 -21.41 17.38 2.85
C LEU A 273 -22.23 18.20 1.83
N GLY A 274 -23.41 18.70 2.25
CA GLY A 274 -24.28 19.54 1.42
C GLY A 274 -25.23 18.79 0.49
N GLY A 275 -25.31 17.46 0.60
CA GLY A 275 -26.25 16.62 -0.16
C GLY A 275 -27.53 16.31 0.60
N SER A 276 -27.97 15.04 0.60
CA SER A 276 -29.21 14.60 1.23
C SER A 276 -29.09 13.23 1.89
N ASP A 277 -29.67 13.06 3.08
CA ASP A 277 -29.80 11.77 3.76
C ASP A 277 -31.18 11.12 3.50
N THR A 278 -32.00 11.72 2.62
CA THR A 278 -33.28 11.16 2.25
C THR A 278 -33.07 9.88 1.45
N LYS A 279 -33.57 8.77 2.00
CA LYS A 279 -33.58 7.47 1.30
C LYS A 279 -34.69 7.48 0.25
N ALA A 280 -34.36 7.25 -1.00
CA ALA A 280 -35.33 7.11 -2.07
C ALA A 280 -36.22 5.86 -1.85
N SER A 281 -35.59 4.80 -1.30
CA SER A 281 -36.30 3.58 -0.89
C SER A 281 -35.45 2.78 0.11
N THR A 282 -36.12 1.90 0.87
CA THR A 282 -35.50 0.93 1.78
C THR A 282 -36.12 -0.44 1.57
N TYR A 283 -35.30 -1.49 1.64
CA TYR A 283 -35.74 -2.86 1.43
C TYR A 283 -35.13 -3.79 2.46
N THR A 284 -36.00 -4.56 3.16
CA THR A 284 -35.52 -5.64 4.02
C THR A 284 -34.95 -6.75 3.17
N MET A 285 -33.67 -7.11 3.41
CA MET A 285 -33.04 -8.20 2.72
C MET A 285 -33.45 -9.55 3.34
N ILE A 286 -33.37 -10.59 2.54
CA ILE A 286 -33.72 -11.96 2.92
C ILE A 286 -32.42 -12.73 3.21
N LYS A 287 -32.33 -13.34 4.40
CA LYS A 287 -31.18 -14.22 4.75
C LYS A 287 -31.19 -15.43 3.82
N ASP A 288 -30.00 -15.79 3.31
CA ASP A 288 -29.80 -16.86 2.34
C ASP A 288 -28.67 -17.80 2.78
N VAL A 289 -28.18 -18.63 1.90
CA VAL A 289 -27.16 -19.65 2.18
C VAL A 289 -25.85 -19.03 2.69
N LYS A 290 -25.14 -19.77 3.51
CA LYS A 290 -23.78 -19.42 3.98
C LYS A 290 -23.70 -18.04 4.66
N GLY A 291 -24.76 -17.60 5.35
CA GLY A 291 -24.79 -16.32 6.04
C GLY A 291 -24.91 -15.11 5.13
N THR A 292 -25.22 -15.29 3.86
CA THR A 292 -25.48 -14.17 2.95
C THR A 292 -26.90 -13.63 3.11
N TRP A 293 -27.07 -12.37 2.67
CA TRP A 293 -28.36 -11.67 2.60
C TRP A 293 -28.55 -11.18 1.17
N LYS A 294 -29.74 -11.32 0.61
CA LYS A 294 -30.03 -10.95 -0.78
C LYS A 294 -31.28 -10.10 -0.92
N TYR A 295 -31.28 -9.26 -1.95
CA TYR A 295 -32.43 -8.55 -2.47
C TYR A 295 -32.34 -8.43 -3.98
N SER A 296 -33.46 -8.54 -4.70
CA SER A 296 -33.54 -8.35 -6.16
C SER A 296 -34.58 -7.29 -6.49
N SER A 297 -34.16 -6.27 -7.22
CA SER A 297 -35.01 -5.25 -7.80
C SER A 297 -35.34 -5.59 -9.26
N ASN A 298 -36.58 -5.42 -9.68
CA ASN A 298 -37.00 -5.52 -11.08
C ASN A 298 -36.74 -4.23 -11.89
N GLN A 299 -35.76 -3.44 -11.46
CA GLN A 299 -35.35 -2.19 -12.10
C GLN A 299 -33.82 -2.16 -12.25
N ASN A 300 -33.35 -1.62 -13.36
CA ASN A 300 -31.96 -1.20 -13.49
C ASN A 300 -31.76 0.06 -12.63
N LEU A 301 -30.98 -0.06 -11.56
CA LEU A 301 -30.72 1.02 -10.61
C LEU A 301 -29.36 1.72 -10.87
N HIS A 302 -28.79 1.55 -12.07
CA HIS A 302 -27.57 2.29 -12.45
C HIS A 302 -27.68 3.77 -12.13
N GLY A 303 -26.63 4.35 -11.56
CA GLY A 303 -26.58 5.76 -11.17
C GLY A 303 -27.18 6.07 -9.80
N LYS A 304 -27.85 5.12 -9.13
CA LYS A 304 -28.27 5.28 -7.75
C LYS A 304 -27.13 4.88 -6.79
N TYR A 305 -27.25 5.34 -5.55
CA TYR A 305 -26.31 5.03 -4.48
C TYR A 305 -26.96 4.18 -3.41
N TYR A 306 -26.15 3.42 -2.68
CA TYR A 306 -26.71 2.51 -1.66
C TYR A 306 -25.76 2.32 -0.47
N THR A 307 -26.37 1.90 0.63
CA THR A 307 -25.71 1.42 1.85
C THR A 307 -26.52 0.27 2.44
N TYR A 308 -25.93 -0.40 3.44
CA TYR A 308 -26.67 -1.36 4.27
C TYR A 308 -26.81 -0.85 5.70
N THR A 309 -28.03 -0.95 6.27
CA THR A 309 -28.26 -0.87 7.71
C THR A 309 -28.26 -2.28 8.26
N ILE A 310 -27.35 -2.57 9.20
CA ILE A 310 -27.07 -3.90 9.73
C ILE A 310 -27.28 -3.90 11.23
N THR A 311 -27.88 -4.98 11.74
CA THR A 311 -28.05 -5.21 13.19
C THR A 311 -27.25 -6.44 13.60
N ASN A 312 -26.22 -6.22 14.45
CA ASN A 312 -25.44 -7.25 15.11
C ASN A 312 -25.67 -7.16 16.61
N GLY A 313 -26.39 -8.14 17.17
CA GLY A 313 -26.75 -8.12 18.59
C GLY A 313 -27.59 -6.89 18.94
N ALA A 314 -27.08 -6.05 19.83
CA ALA A 314 -27.71 -4.78 20.26
C ALA A 314 -27.29 -3.56 19.41
N ARG A 315 -26.32 -3.69 18.51
CA ARG A 315 -25.77 -2.60 17.69
C ARG A 315 -26.44 -2.57 16.33
N THR A 316 -26.88 -1.37 15.91
CA THR A 316 -27.38 -1.11 14.55
C THR A 316 -26.60 0.05 13.99
N PHE A 317 -26.08 -0.13 12.79
CA PHE A 317 -25.26 0.85 12.09
C PHE A 317 -25.52 0.82 10.59
N GLU A 318 -25.15 1.89 9.90
CA GLU A 318 -25.21 1.99 8.45
C GLU A 318 -23.79 2.01 7.89
N THR A 319 -23.52 1.23 6.85
CA THR A 319 -22.19 1.12 6.24
C THR A 319 -22.28 0.90 4.73
N ILE A 320 -21.19 1.25 4.03
CA ILE A 320 -21.00 0.92 2.63
C ILE A 320 -20.72 -0.57 2.46
N ASP A 321 -21.06 -1.09 1.29
CA ASP A 321 -20.76 -2.47 0.87
C ASP A 321 -19.25 -2.67 0.66
N PRO A 322 -18.60 -3.67 1.28
CA PRO A 322 -17.21 -4.02 0.96
C PRO A 322 -16.96 -4.36 -0.51
N TYR A 323 -17.99 -4.85 -1.22
CA TYR A 323 -17.95 -5.14 -2.65
C TYR A 323 -18.45 -3.98 -3.54
N ALA A 324 -18.61 -2.76 -3.01
CA ALA A 324 -18.93 -1.60 -3.83
C ALA A 324 -17.83 -1.38 -4.89
N LYS A 325 -18.22 -1.12 -6.13
CA LYS A 325 -17.32 -1.00 -7.29
C LYS A 325 -17.22 0.43 -7.82
N SER A 326 -17.97 1.33 -7.25
CA SER A 326 -17.86 2.79 -7.34
C SER A 326 -18.55 3.41 -6.13
N ALA A 327 -18.27 4.68 -5.87
CA ALA A 327 -18.85 5.39 -4.75
C ALA A 327 -19.10 6.88 -5.05
N GLY A 328 -19.90 7.52 -4.19
CA GLY A 328 -20.00 8.96 -4.12
C GLY A 328 -18.81 9.59 -3.37
N VAL A 329 -18.91 10.90 -3.13
CA VAL A 329 -17.85 11.68 -2.48
C VAL A 329 -17.40 11.07 -1.14
N ASN A 330 -16.08 11.02 -0.93
CA ASN A 330 -15.41 10.44 0.24
C ASN A 330 -15.75 8.95 0.49
N GLY A 331 -16.18 8.21 -0.53
CA GLY A 331 -16.44 6.77 -0.40
C GLY A 331 -17.59 6.38 0.53
N ILE A 332 -18.47 7.31 0.95
CA ILE A 332 -19.47 7.08 2.01
C ILE A 332 -20.62 6.17 1.56
N ARG A 333 -21.04 6.28 0.29
CA ARG A 333 -22.13 5.48 -0.30
C ARG A 333 -21.65 4.80 -1.55
N GLY A 334 -21.84 3.50 -1.67
CA GLY A 334 -21.57 2.75 -2.90
C GLY A 334 -22.48 3.22 -4.04
N MET A 335 -21.96 3.29 -5.25
CA MET A 335 -22.74 3.54 -6.44
C MET A 335 -23.07 2.24 -7.16
N ILE A 336 -24.29 2.12 -7.63
CA ILE A 336 -24.74 0.99 -8.47
C ILE A 336 -24.32 1.27 -9.91
N VAL A 337 -23.44 0.45 -10.47
CA VAL A 337 -22.81 0.67 -11.77
C VAL A 337 -23.18 -0.41 -12.77
N ASP A 338 -23.67 0.01 -13.92
CA ASP A 338 -23.68 -0.79 -15.15
C ASP A 338 -22.38 -0.46 -15.91
N PHE A 339 -21.40 -1.34 -15.82
CA PHE A 339 -20.07 -1.10 -16.36
C PHE A 339 -20.05 -0.95 -17.89
N ALA A 340 -21.02 -1.52 -18.61
CA ALA A 340 -21.12 -1.35 -20.04
C ALA A 340 -21.39 0.12 -20.44
N GLN A 341 -22.03 0.89 -19.55
CA GLN A 341 -22.30 2.32 -19.75
C GLN A 341 -21.13 3.23 -19.39
N THR A 342 -20.04 2.68 -18.84
CA THR A 342 -18.84 3.43 -18.44
C THR A 342 -17.63 3.18 -19.34
N ASN A 343 -17.78 2.37 -20.38
CA ASN A 343 -16.70 2.07 -21.32
C ASN A 343 -16.44 3.27 -22.24
N PRO A 344 -15.20 3.71 -22.41
CA PRO A 344 -14.82 4.64 -23.47
C PRO A 344 -15.07 4.05 -24.86
N ASP A 345 -15.19 4.92 -25.86
CA ASP A 345 -15.37 4.48 -27.24
C ASP A 345 -14.22 3.55 -27.69
N GLY A 346 -14.59 2.35 -28.13
CA GLY A 346 -13.63 1.36 -28.59
C GLY A 346 -12.92 0.56 -27.48
N PHE A 347 -13.31 0.73 -26.22
CA PHE A 347 -12.78 -0.06 -25.11
C PHE A 347 -13.07 -1.57 -25.31
N THR A 348 -12.05 -2.39 -25.11
CA THR A 348 -12.15 -3.85 -25.25
C THR A 348 -11.69 -4.51 -23.94
N TYR A 349 -12.53 -5.38 -23.39
CA TYR A 349 -12.18 -6.19 -22.22
C TYR A 349 -11.10 -7.22 -22.54
N ASN A 350 -10.30 -7.56 -21.54
CA ASN A 350 -9.18 -8.51 -21.64
C ASN A 350 -8.15 -8.13 -22.73
N HIS A 351 -8.00 -6.84 -22.96
CA HIS A 351 -7.03 -6.30 -23.89
C HIS A 351 -5.88 -5.69 -23.10
N ARG A 352 -4.70 -6.34 -23.15
CA ARG A 352 -3.45 -5.91 -22.51
C ARG A 352 -2.34 -5.86 -23.55
N PRO A 353 -1.25 -5.11 -23.30
CA PRO A 353 -0.07 -5.19 -24.16
C PRO A 353 0.49 -6.62 -24.24
N ASP A 354 0.83 -7.06 -25.44
CA ASP A 354 1.52 -8.34 -25.70
C ASP A 354 3.01 -8.06 -25.96
N ASN A 355 3.66 -7.40 -25.00
CA ASN A 355 5.01 -6.87 -25.13
C ASN A 355 6.05 -7.62 -24.26
N ILE A 356 5.64 -8.63 -23.50
CA ILE A 356 6.49 -9.49 -22.68
C ILE A 356 6.17 -10.97 -22.91
N VAL A 357 7.19 -11.81 -22.82
CA VAL A 357 7.08 -13.28 -22.83
C VAL A 357 7.40 -13.83 -21.45
N ASN A 358 8.32 -13.20 -20.76
CA ASN A 358 8.71 -13.51 -19.39
C ASN A 358 8.71 -12.22 -18.56
N ALA A 359 8.58 -12.33 -17.24
CA ALA A 359 8.62 -11.18 -16.35
C ALA A 359 9.91 -10.34 -16.53
N THR A 360 11.05 -10.97 -16.87
CA THR A 360 12.33 -10.27 -17.13
C THR A 360 12.32 -9.35 -18.35
N ASP A 361 11.31 -9.47 -19.24
CA ASP A 361 11.10 -8.54 -20.36
C ASP A 361 10.50 -7.21 -19.89
N ALA A 362 9.84 -7.20 -18.74
CA ALA A 362 9.27 -5.99 -18.19
C ALA A 362 10.35 -5.01 -17.71
N ILE A 363 10.08 -3.72 -17.92
CA ILE A 363 10.80 -2.57 -17.36
C ILE A 363 9.73 -1.72 -16.68
N ILE A 364 9.74 -1.69 -15.36
CA ILE A 364 8.66 -1.09 -14.55
C ILE A 364 9.05 0.34 -14.16
N TYR A 365 8.10 1.27 -14.29
CA TYR A 365 8.24 2.67 -13.91
C TYR A 365 7.19 3.01 -12.85
N GLU A 366 7.61 3.24 -11.60
CA GLU A 366 6.74 3.57 -10.50
C GLU A 366 6.35 5.04 -10.52
N LEU A 367 5.06 5.32 -10.46
CA LEU A 367 4.51 6.66 -10.60
C LEU A 367 3.33 6.89 -9.66
N HIS A 368 3.24 8.06 -9.05
CA HIS A 368 2.03 8.54 -8.38
C HIS A 368 1.17 9.34 -9.35
N VAL A 369 -0.15 9.11 -9.35
CA VAL A 369 -1.10 9.77 -10.29
C VAL A 369 -0.91 11.29 -10.32
N ARG A 370 -0.75 11.89 -9.13
CA ARG A 370 -0.67 13.34 -8.99
C ARG A 370 0.69 13.91 -9.38
N ASP A 371 1.78 13.19 -9.08
CA ASP A 371 3.16 13.67 -9.27
C ASP A 371 3.47 14.02 -10.73
N LEU A 372 2.91 13.24 -11.67
CA LEU A 372 3.20 13.39 -13.10
C LEU A 372 2.87 14.78 -13.63
N THR A 373 1.78 15.39 -13.13
CA THR A 373 1.20 16.58 -13.73
C THR A 373 1.03 17.76 -12.77
N ALA A 374 1.34 17.59 -11.47
CA ALA A 374 1.11 18.63 -10.47
C ALA A 374 1.90 19.91 -10.72
N HIS A 375 3.16 19.82 -11.19
CA HIS A 375 4.00 21.01 -11.46
C HIS A 375 3.55 21.76 -12.72
N SER A 376 3.68 23.10 -12.67
CA SER A 376 3.28 23.97 -13.78
C SER A 376 4.03 23.72 -15.09
N SER A 377 5.29 23.24 -15.03
CA SER A 377 6.10 22.90 -16.21
C SER A 377 5.60 21.66 -16.97
N TRP A 378 4.62 20.92 -16.44
CA TRP A 378 3.93 19.89 -17.23
C TRP A 378 3.24 20.48 -18.48
N ASN A 379 2.72 21.71 -18.36
CA ASN A 379 2.18 22.52 -19.45
C ASN A 379 0.98 21.89 -20.21
N GLY A 380 0.25 20.96 -19.57
CA GLY A 380 -1.02 20.42 -20.06
C GLY A 380 -2.24 21.13 -19.48
N PRO A 381 -3.47 20.61 -19.77
CA PRO A 381 -4.72 21.21 -19.30
C PRO A 381 -4.81 21.34 -17.78
N ALA A 382 -5.09 22.54 -17.29
CA ALA A 382 -5.07 22.81 -15.84
C ALA A 382 -6.10 21.97 -15.08
N GLU A 383 -7.26 21.66 -15.68
CA GLU A 383 -8.34 20.84 -15.13
C GLU A 383 -7.96 19.35 -14.98
N HIS A 384 -6.96 18.86 -15.72
CA HIS A 384 -6.46 17.49 -15.66
C HIS A 384 -5.27 17.34 -14.69
N ARG A 385 -4.76 18.43 -14.16
CA ARG A 385 -3.57 18.43 -13.30
C ARG A 385 -3.80 17.61 -12.04
N GLY A 386 -2.93 16.62 -11.82
CA GLY A 386 -3.00 15.69 -10.66
C GLY A 386 -4.18 14.72 -10.71
N LYS A 387 -4.75 14.45 -11.88
CA LYS A 387 -5.92 13.59 -12.08
C LYS A 387 -5.66 12.50 -13.10
N PHE A 388 -6.58 11.51 -13.18
CA PHE A 388 -6.51 10.40 -14.14
C PHE A 388 -6.32 10.90 -15.58
N LEU A 389 -7.10 11.89 -16.02
CA LEU A 389 -6.99 12.39 -17.39
C LEU A 389 -5.62 13.00 -17.69
N GLY A 390 -4.96 13.61 -16.70
CA GLY A 390 -3.61 14.13 -16.86
C GLY A 390 -2.55 13.07 -17.15
N LEU A 391 -2.80 11.80 -16.76
CA LEU A 391 -1.90 10.70 -17.07
C LEU A 391 -1.83 10.37 -18.58
N ILE A 392 -2.78 10.84 -19.38
CA ILE A 392 -2.95 10.45 -20.79
C ILE A 392 -3.02 11.64 -21.75
N ASP A 393 -2.83 12.87 -21.26
CA ASP A 393 -2.73 14.04 -22.12
C ASP A 393 -1.47 13.97 -22.98
N GLU A 394 -1.64 14.05 -24.30
CA GLU A 394 -0.57 13.99 -25.29
C GLU A 394 -0.21 15.40 -25.81
N GLY A 395 0.97 15.52 -26.39
CA GLY A 395 1.49 16.77 -27.00
C GLY A 395 1.97 17.78 -25.95
N THR A 396 2.13 17.39 -24.70
CA THR A 396 2.61 18.29 -23.64
C THR A 396 4.13 18.41 -23.69
N THR A 397 4.63 19.65 -23.62
CA THR A 397 6.06 19.96 -23.70
C THR A 397 6.42 21.11 -22.76
N TYR A 398 7.66 21.14 -22.30
CA TYR A 398 8.27 22.31 -21.68
C TYR A 398 9.54 22.65 -22.46
N GLU A 399 9.62 23.85 -23.01
CA GLU A 399 10.65 24.19 -24.02
C GLU A 399 10.72 23.11 -25.11
N ASP A 400 11.88 22.50 -25.31
CA ASP A 400 12.11 21.48 -26.35
C ASP A 400 11.98 20.04 -25.84
N VAL A 401 11.50 19.81 -24.59
CA VAL A 401 11.39 18.49 -23.99
C VAL A 401 9.94 18.02 -23.83
N THR A 402 9.70 16.73 -24.02
CA THR A 402 8.42 16.10 -23.75
C THR A 402 8.17 15.99 -22.25
N THR A 403 6.89 16.13 -21.86
CA THR A 403 6.45 16.02 -20.45
C THR A 403 5.31 15.00 -20.34
N GLY A 404 4.94 14.65 -19.14
CA GLY A 404 3.78 13.78 -18.88
C GLY A 404 3.80 12.45 -19.62
N PHE A 405 2.71 12.12 -20.30
CA PHE A 405 2.55 10.84 -21.00
C PHE A 405 3.53 10.66 -22.16
N ASP A 406 3.82 11.73 -22.91
CA ASP A 406 4.81 11.66 -24.01
C ASP A 406 6.23 11.39 -23.52
N HIS A 407 6.59 11.86 -22.32
CA HIS A 407 7.86 11.50 -21.69
C HIS A 407 7.93 9.99 -21.38
N ILE A 408 6.85 9.41 -20.84
CA ILE A 408 6.77 7.98 -20.53
C ILE A 408 6.97 7.15 -21.81
N LYS A 409 6.28 7.54 -22.89
CA LYS A 409 6.45 6.90 -24.23
C LYS A 409 7.88 7.04 -24.74
N GLU A 410 8.45 8.25 -24.63
CA GLU A 410 9.82 8.53 -25.07
C GLU A 410 10.87 7.72 -24.30
N LEU A 411 10.70 7.51 -23.00
CA LEU A 411 11.60 6.73 -22.16
C LEU A 411 11.67 5.26 -22.59
N GLY A 412 10.55 4.73 -23.12
CA GLY A 412 10.49 3.40 -23.73
C GLY A 412 10.33 2.25 -22.75
N ILE A 413 9.80 2.50 -21.53
CA ILE A 413 9.46 1.48 -20.54
C ILE A 413 8.31 0.60 -21.03
N THR A 414 8.07 -0.55 -20.41
CA THR A 414 7.01 -1.49 -20.79
C THR A 414 5.80 -1.44 -19.88
N HIS A 415 6.00 -1.08 -18.62
CA HIS A 415 4.93 -1.04 -17.61
C HIS A 415 5.05 0.19 -16.72
N VAL A 416 3.91 0.75 -16.35
CA VAL A 416 3.80 1.75 -15.29
C VAL A 416 3.11 1.13 -14.09
N GLN A 417 3.78 1.16 -12.93
CA GLN A 417 3.13 0.91 -11.65
C GLN A 417 2.63 2.21 -11.09
N LEU A 418 1.31 2.33 -10.92
CA LEU A 418 0.73 3.46 -10.17
C LEU A 418 0.63 3.13 -8.69
N LEU A 419 1.05 4.06 -7.83
CA LEU A 419 0.75 4.03 -6.40
C LEU A 419 -0.76 3.90 -6.21
N PRO A 420 -1.24 3.52 -5.00
CA PRO A 420 -2.64 3.18 -4.80
C PRO A 420 -3.60 4.20 -5.40
N PHE A 421 -4.53 3.72 -6.22
CA PHE A 421 -5.55 4.53 -6.89
C PHE A 421 -6.98 4.00 -6.67
N PHE A 422 -7.15 3.04 -5.75
CA PHE A 422 -8.44 2.74 -5.15
C PHE A 422 -8.80 3.82 -4.12
N ASP A 423 -10.06 3.86 -3.72
CA ASP A 423 -10.62 4.83 -2.76
C ASP A 423 -9.93 4.72 -1.40
N PHE A 424 -9.26 5.78 -0.98
CA PHE A 424 -8.49 5.85 0.26
C PHE A 424 -8.90 7.04 1.13
N GLY A 425 -8.66 6.93 2.44
CA GLY A 425 -8.94 8.00 3.39
C GLY A 425 -7.95 9.16 3.31
N VAL A 426 -8.10 10.11 4.21
CA VAL A 426 -7.27 11.31 4.46
C VAL A 426 -7.34 12.42 3.40
N VAL A 427 -7.70 12.15 2.16
CA VAL A 427 -8.02 13.19 1.18
C VAL A 427 -9.52 13.46 1.19
N ASP A 428 -9.95 14.65 1.62
CA ASP A 428 -11.36 15.05 1.61
C ASP A 428 -11.77 15.54 0.22
N GLU A 429 -12.40 14.65 -0.54
CA GLU A 429 -12.86 14.93 -1.91
C GLU A 429 -13.82 16.13 -1.98
N SER A 430 -14.54 16.46 -0.90
CA SER A 430 -15.45 17.61 -0.84
C SER A 430 -14.72 18.95 -0.82
N LYS A 431 -13.42 18.96 -0.50
CA LYS A 431 -12.59 20.16 -0.37
C LYS A 431 -11.62 20.37 -1.53
N LEU A 432 -11.67 19.57 -2.58
CA LEU A 432 -10.70 19.64 -3.69
C LEU A 432 -10.65 21.01 -4.37
N ASN A 433 -11.70 21.80 -4.29
CA ASN A 433 -11.76 23.16 -4.83
C ASN A 433 -11.45 24.27 -3.81
N ASP A 434 -11.16 23.93 -2.54
CA ASP A 434 -10.72 24.91 -1.54
C ASP A 434 -9.23 25.22 -1.72
N PRO A 435 -8.84 26.50 -2.01
CA PRO A 435 -7.45 26.85 -2.23
C PRO A 435 -6.52 26.56 -1.03
N LYS A 436 -7.03 26.60 0.20
CA LYS A 436 -6.23 26.27 1.39
C LYS A 436 -5.96 24.76 1.49
N TYR A 437 -6.96 23.97 1.12
CA TYR A 437 -6.85 22.51 1.08
C TYR A 437 -5.91 22.07 -0.05
N GLN A 438 -6.03 22.69 -1.24
CA GLN A 438 -5.13 22.43 -2.37
C GLN A 438 -3.66 22.69 -2.03
N ALA A 439 -3.39 23.65 -1.16
CA ALA A 439 -2.01 23.97 -0.80
C ALA A 439 -1.34 22.93 0.12
N ASN A 440 -2.08 22.23 0.97
CA ASN A 440 -1.50 21.42 2.05
C ASN A 440 -2.21 20.11 2.38
N GLY A 441 -3.36 19.82 1.80
CA GLY A 441 -4.19 18.67 2.20
C GLY A 441 -4.63 17.74 1.06
N ILE A 442 -4.24 18.03 -0.16
CA ILE A 442 -4.72 17.28 -1.35
C ILE A 442 -3.83 16.08 -1.71
N PHE A 443 -2.64 16.00 -1.16
CA PHE A 443 -1.66 14.96 -1.48
C PHE A 443 -1.65 13.85 -0.43
N ASN A 444 -1.71 12.62 -0.89
CA ASN A 444 -1.39 11.42 -0.10
C ASN A 444 -0.96 10.29 -1.05
N TRP A 445 -0.05 9.42 -0.61
CA TRP A 445 0.36 8.26 -1.41
C TRP A 445 -0.76 7.24 -1.65
N GLY A 446 -1.81 7.22 -0.79
CA GLY A 446 -2.97 6.36 -0.94
C GLY A 446 -2.96 5.06 -0.12
N TYR A 447 -1.99 4.87 0.78
CA TYR A 447 -1.90 3.65 1.61
C TYR A 447 -2.82 3.65 2.83
N MET A 448 -4.04 4.20 2.70
CA MET A 448 -5.10 4.21 3.72
C MET A 448 -6.43 3.73 3.10
N PRO A 449 -6.55 2.45 2.71
CA PRO A 449 -7.67 1.94 1.91
C PRO A 449 -9.01 2.00 2.67
N LEU A 450 -10.02 2.57 2.02
CA LEU A 450 -11.41 2.57 2.49
C LEU A 450 -12.25 1.56 1.70
N ASN A 451 -12.29 1.69 0.37
CA ASN A 451 -13.07 0.85 -0.52
C ASN A 451 -12.20 0.26 -1.64
N PHE A 452 -11.74 -0.95 -1.46
CA PHE A 452 -10.72 -1.61 -2.31
C PHE A 452 -11.09 -1.79 -3.78
N ASN A 453 -12.40 -1.80 -4.13
CA ASN A 453 -12.87 -2.00 -5.50
C ASN A 453 -13.39 -0.72 -6.15
N VAL A 454 -13.19 0.43 -5.53
CA VAL A 454 -13.65 1.74 -5.99
C VAL A 454 -12.44 2.54 -6.46
N PRO A 455 -12.41 3.12 -7.68
CA PRO A 455 -11.36 4.06 -8.07
C PRO A 455 -11.39 5.33 -7.21
N GLU A 456 -10.22 5.89 -6.91
CA GLU A 456 -10.07 7.10 -6.10
C GLU A 456 -10.79 8.32 -6.72
N GLY A 457 -11.62 8.98 -5.93
CA GLY A 457 -12.43 10.09 -6.44
C GLY A 457 -11.68 11.41 -6.57
N SER A 458 -10.65 11.65 -5.78
CA SER A 458 -9.82 12.87 -5.89
C SER A 458 -9.06 12.93 -7.22
N TYR A 459 -8.81 11.79 -7.85
CA TYR A 459 -8.18 11.70 -9.16
C TYR A 459 -9.17 11.85 -10.33
N SER A 460 -10.49 11.82 -10.08
CA SER A 460 -11.48 12.05 -11.12
C SER A 460 -11.74 13.54 -11.38
N SER A 461 -12.33 13.86 -12.53
CA SER A 461 -12.75 15.21 -12.84
C SER A 461 -13.92 15.70 -11.97
N ASN A 462 -14.72 14.76 -11.44
CA ASN A 462 -15.85 15.05 -10.57
C ASN A 462 -16.07 13.93 -9.53
N PRO A 463 -15.63 14.08 -8.27
CA PRO A 463 -15.79 13.07 -7.22
C PRO A 463 -17.25 12.84 -6.80
N TYR A 464 -18.16 13.77 -7.09
CA TYR A 464 -19.58 13.64 -6.77
C TYR A 464 -20.35 12.71 -7.72
N ASP A 465 -19.78 12.41 -8.88
CA ASP A 465 -20.33 11.48 -9.88
C ASP A 465 -19.47 10.22 -9.95
N GLY A 466 -19.92 9.15 -9.32
CA GLY A 466 -19.19 7.89 -9.28
C GLY A 466 -18.95 7.25 -10.66
N THR A 467 -19.70 7.63 -11.74
CA THR A 467 -19.42 7.15 -13.10
C THR A 467 -18.12 7.72 -13.65
N LYS A 468 -17.76 8.96 -13.24
CA LYS A 468 -16.57 9.65 -13.74
C LYS A 468 -15.30 8.92 -13.37
N ARG A 469 -15.11 8.55 -12.09
CA ARG A 469 -13.92 7.82 -11.63
C ARG A 469 -13.74 6.49 -12.37
N VAL A 470 -14.83 5.79 -12.69
CA VAL A 470 -14.81 4.53 -13.45
C VAL A 470 -14.41 4.76 -14.90
N THR A 471 -15.09 5.70 -15.59
CA THR A 471 -14.87 5.97 -17.02
C THR A 471 -13.45 6.52 -17.27
N GLU A 472 -13.00 7.46 -16.44
CA GLU A 472 -11.68 8.09 -16.60
C GLU A 472 -10.54 7.11 -16.36
N LEU A 473 -10.66 6.21 -15.35
CA LEU A 473 -9.66 5.17 -15.17
C LEU A 473 -9.63 4.17 -16.35
N LYS A 474 -10.79 3.81 -16.92
CA LYS A 474 -10.84 3.02 -18.16
C LYS A 474 -10.19 3.74 -19.35
N GLN A 475 -10.33 5.06 -19.45
CA GLN A 475 -9.60 5.84 -20.46
C GLN A 475 -8.09 5.76 -20.25
N VAL A 476 -7.63 5.80 -19.00
CA VAL A 476 -6.20 5.64 -18.68
C VAL A 476 -5.70 4.27 -19.12
N THR A 477 -6.33 3.19 -18.69
CA THR A 477 -5.89 1.84 -19.04
C THR A 477 -5.90 1.58 -20.54
N ASP A 478 -6.93 2.08 -21.25
CA ASP A 478 -7.06 1.97 -22.70
C ASP A 478 -5.96 2.75 -23.44
N ALA A 479 -5.66 3.98 -23.01
CA ALA A 479 -4.59 4.79 -23.60
C ALA A 479 -3.20 4.17 -23.39
N PHE A 480 -2.91 3.65 -22.21
CA PHE A 480 -1.66 2.95 -21.94
C PHE A 480 -1.53 1.69 -22.80
N THR A 481 -2.57 0.86 -22.87
CA THR A 481 -2.59 -0.35 -23.71
C THR A 481 -2.40 -0.03 -25.19
N LYS A 482 -3.04 1.00 -25.72
CA LYS A 482 -2.88 1.46 -27.13
C LYS A 482 -1.46 1.92 -27.44
N ASN A 483 -0.68 2.31 -26.44
CA ASN A 483 0.72 2.68 -26.56
C ASN A 483 1.68 1.57 -26.14
N ASP A 484 1.19 0.32 -26.06
CA ASP A 484 1.98 -0.87 -25.71
C ASP A 484 2.62 -0.78 -24.30
N ILE A 485 1.93 -0.16 -23.34
CA ILE A 485 2.37 0.00 -21.96
C ILE A 485 1.35 -0.69 -21.03
N GLY A 486 1.80 -1.65 -20.22
CA GLY A 486 0.98 -2.30 -19.21
C GLY A 486 0.79 -1.42 -17.97
N LEU A 487 -0.39 -1.44 -17.36
CA LEU A 487 -0.63 -0.76 -16.09
C LEU A 487 -0.60 -1.76 -14.94
N ILE A 488 0.23 -1.50 -13.92
CA ILE A 488 0.34 -2.27 -12.69
C ILE A 488 -0.32 -1.48 -11.56
N MET A 489 -1.17 -2.16 -10.78
CA MET A 489 -1.82 -1.58 -9.63
C MET A 489 -1.07 -1.92 -8.34
N ASP A 490 -0.76 -0.90 -7.54
CA ASP A 490 -0.29 -1.08 -6.18
C ASP A 490 -1.48 -1.34 -5.25
N VAL A 491 -1.51 -2.52 -4.62
CA VAL A 491 -2.63 -2.97 -3.80
C VAL A 491 -2.23 -3.11 -2.33
N VAL A 492 -3.09 -2.60 -1.44
CA VAL A 492 -2.83 -2.51 0.00
C VAL A 492 -3.84 -3.40 0.75
N TYR A 493 -3.83 -4.71 0.47
CA TYR A 493 -4.74 -5.64 1.17
C TYR A 493 -4.28 -6.00 2.58
N ASN A 494 -3.11 -5.59 2.99
CA ASN A 494 -2.52 -5.93 4.28
C ASN A 494 -3.20 -5.26 5.48
N HIS A 495 -3.91 -4.14 5.28
CA HIS A 495 -4.67 -3.44 6.33
C HIS A 495 -5.87 -2.68 5.75
N THR A 496 -6.70 -2.14 6.63
CA THR A 496 -7.78 -1.20 6.30
C THR A 496 -7.48 0.19 6.87
N GLY A 497 -7.87 1.25 6.18
CA GLY A 497 -7.64 2.63 6.62
C GLY A 497 -8.35 2.97 7.94
N LEU A 498 -9.45 2.27 8.25
CA LEU A 498 -10.14 2.34 9.53
C LEU A 498 -10.09 0.96 10.20
N SER A 499 -9.82 0.89 11.50
CA SER A 499 -9.81 -0.37 12.24
C SER A 499 -11.23 -0.80 12.62
N ALA A 500 -11.71 -0.35 13.76
CA ALA A 500 -13.01 -0.74 14.30
C ALA A 500 -14.20 -0.24 13.46
N ASP A 501 -14.05 0.90 12.80
CA ASP A 501 -15.08 1.54 11.98
C ASP A 501 -14.99 1.18 10.49
N SER A 502 -14.07 0.27 10.10
CA SER A 502 -14.05 -0.23 8.73
C SER A 502 -15.35 -0.95 8.40
N ASN A 503 -15.82 -0.82 7.15
CA ASN A 503 -17.01 -1.53 6.67
C ASN A 503 -16.92 -3.04 6.92
N PHE A 504 -15.74 -3.64 6.81
CA PHE A 504 -15.50 -5.05 7.12
C PHE A 504 -15.76 -5.38 8.60
N ASN A 505 -15.18 -4.58 9.51
CA ASN A 505 -15.30 -4.83 10.94
C ASN A 505 -16.70 -4.49 11.47
N LEU A 506 -17.38 -3.51 10.89
CA LEU A 506 -18.77 -3.22 11.23
C LEU A 506 -19.69 -4.40 10.89
N ILE A 507 -19.49 -5.04 9.72
CA ILE A 507 -20.31 -6.16 9.27
C ILE A 507 -20.04 -7.43 10.09
N ILE A 508 -18.77 -7.77 10.33
CA ILE A 508 -18.37 -8.95 11.10
C ILE A 508 -17.15 -8.64 11.96
N PRO A 509 -17.37 -8.15 13.19
CA PRO A 509 -16.28 -7.72 14.07
C PRO A 509 -15.20 -8.79 14.28
N GLY A 510 -13.94 -8.44 14.04
CA GLY A 510 -12.77 -9.29 14.27
C GLY A 510 -12.54 -10.39 13.23
N TYR A 511 -13.37 -10.53 12.19
CA TYR A 511 -13.18 -11.59 11.19
C TYR A 511 -12.14 -11.20 10.12
N PHE A 512 -12.23 -10.01 9.57
CA PHE A 512 -11.31 -9.57 8.50
C PHE A 512 -9.93 -9.16 9.01
N HIS A 513 -9.80 -8.93 10.30
CA HIS A 513 -8.56 -8.51 10.95
C HIS A 513 -8.00 -9.59 11.86
N ARG A 514 -6.68 -9.71 11.92
CA ARG A 514 -6.02 -10.47 12.98
C ARG A 514 -6.12 -9.71 14.29
N LEU A 515 -6.43 -10.46 15.34
CA LEU A 515 -6.50 -9.92 16.70
C LEU A 515 -5.35 -10.48 17.54
N THR A 516 -4.91 -9.70 18.51
CA THR A 516 -4.01 -10.15 19.56
C THR A 516 -4.74 -11.13 20.49
N PRO A 517 -4.03 -11.90 21.32
CA PRO A 517 -4.67 -12.76 22.33
C PRO A 517 -5.57 -12.02 23.32
N THR A 518 -5.47 -10.70 23.40
CA THR A 518 -6.32 -9.85 24.25
C THR A 518 -7.55 -9.30 23.54
N GLY A 519 -7.71 -9.59 22.23
CA GLY A 519 -8.83 -9.13 21.42
C GLY A 519 -8.63 -7.75 20.77
N ALA A 520 -7.47 -7.12 20.93
CA ALA A 520 -7.12 -5.88 20.22
C ALA A 520 -6.68 -6.17 18.78
N PHE A 521 -6.76 -5.19 17.89
CA PHE A 521 -6.23 -5.32 16.53
C PHE A 521 -4.72 -5.54 16.56
N SER A 522 -4.25 -6.53 15.79
CA SER A 522 -2.82 -6.71 15.56
C SER A 522 -2.31 -5.64 14.58
N ASN A 523 -1.05 -5.23 14.73
CA ASN A 523 -0.49 -4.11 13.99
C ASN A 523 0.79 -4.47 13.22
N GLY A 524 0.76 -5.56 12.48
CA GLY A 524 1.86 -5.97 11.60
C GLY A 524 2.11 -5.01 10.45
N SER A 525 1.12 -4.21 10.07
CA SER A 525 1.27 -3.15 9.06
C SER A 525 1.99 -1.90 9.58
N GLY A 526 1.98 -1.66 10.90
CA GLY A 526 2.43 -0.39 11.48
C GLY A 526 1.38 0.74 11.44
N THR A 527 0.18 0.48 10.85
CA THR A 527 -0.88 1.49 10.62
C THR A 527 -2.09 1.34 11.54
N GLY A 528 -2.05 0.39 12.47
CA GLY A 528 -3.08 0.20 13.50
C GLY A 528 -3.88 -1.09 13.39
N ASN A 529 -3.84 -1.79 12.27
CA ASN A 529 -4.47 -3.09 12.06
C ASN A 529 -3.76 -3.91 10.98
N GLU A 530 -4.14 -5.16 10.81
CA GLU A 530 -3.74 -6.01 9.70
C GLU A 530 -4.86 -6.99 9.35
N THR A 531 -4.97 -7.37 8.08
CA THR A 531 -6.00 -8.29 7.59
C THR A 531 -5.60 -9.75 7.81
N ALA A 532 -6.58 -10.63 8.00
CA ALA A 532 -6.41 -12.06 8.21
C ALA A 532 -6.59 -12.82 6.89
N SER A 533 -5.61 -12.73 5.98
CA SER A 533 -5.69 -13.30 4.63
C SER A 533 -5.89 -14.81 4.62
N GLU A 534 -5.43 -15.52 5.66
CA GLU A 534 -5.58 -16.95 5.85
C GLU A 534 -7.04 -17.39 6.01
N ARG A 535 -7.97 -16.48 6.36
CA ARG A 535 -9.40 -16.79 6.48
C ARG A 535 -10.10 -16.82 5.12
N TYR A 536 -10.94 -17.81 4.92
CA TYR A 536 -11.56 -18.11 3.62
C TYR A 536 -12.21 -16.90 2.94
N MET A 537 -13.07 -16.14 3.67
CA MET A 537 -13.79 -15.01 3.05
C MET A 537 -12.90 -13.78 2.86
N VAL A 538 -11.80 -13.64 3.60
CA VAL A 538 -10.77 -12.62 3.39
C VAL A 538 -9.96 -12.94 2.14
N ARG A 539 -9.50 -14.20 2.01
CA ARG A 539 -8.84 -14.71 0.80
C ARG A 539 -9.74 -14.53 -0.43
N LYS A 540 -11.02 -14.96 -0.30
CA LYS A 540 -12.00 -14.78 -1.38
C LYS A 540 -12.14 -13.33 -1.80
N PHE A 541 -12.22 -12.39 -0.84
CA PHE A 541 -12.31 -10.97 -1.15
C PHE A 541 -11.09 -10.48 -1.94
N MET A 542 -9.87 -10.86 -1.55
CA MET A 542 -8.63 -10.47 -2.24
C MET A 542 -8.57 -11.04 -3.66
N VAL A 543 -8.96 -12.31 -3.84
CA VAL A 543 -9.04 -12.94 -5.16
C VAL A 543 -10.09 -12.25 -6.03
N ASP A 544 -11.32 -12.06 -5.52
CA ASP A 544 -12.40 -11.41 -6.26
C ASP A 544 -12.03 -9.98 -6.66
N SER A 545 -11.37 -9.23 -5.77
CA SER A 545 -10.93 -7.87 -6.00
C SER A 545 -9.86 -7.79 -7.09
N THR A 546 -8.82 -8.62 -7.03
CA THR A 546 -7.76 -8.63 -8.06
C THR A 546 -8.30 -9.07 -9.42
N VAL A 547 -9.19 -10.08 -9.45
CA VAL A 547 -9.90 -10.50 -10.68
C VAL A 547 -10.76 -9.37 -11.24
N PHE A 548 -11.49 -8.64 -10.40
CA PHE A 548 -12.28 -7.49 -10.83
C PHE A 548 -11.42 -6.42 -11.50
N TRP A 549 -10.32 -6.01 -10.88
CA TRP A 549 -9.40 -5.03 -11.45
C TRP A 549 -8.77 -5.51 -12.77
N ALA A 550 -8.36 -6.77 -12.82
CA ALA A 550 -7.80 -7.37 -14.03
C ALA A 550 -8.82 -7.44 -15.18
N THR A 551 -10.08 -7.81 -14.89
CA THR A 551 -11.09 -8.00 -15.95
C THR A 551 -11.77 -6.71 -16.36
N GLU A 552 -12.12 -5.84 -15.40
CA GLU A 552 -12.89 -4.62 -15.66
C GLU A 552 -12.02 -3.47 -16.19
N TYR A 553 -10.78 -3.39 -15.73
CA TYR A 553 -9.86 -2.30 -16.07
C TYR A 553 -8.62 -2.77 -16.85
N ASN A 554 -8.56 -4.02 -17.29
CA ASN A 554 -7.42 -4.55 -18.05
C ASN A 554 -6.06 -4.38 -17.34
N ILE A 555 -6.04 -4.41 -16.01
CA ILE A 555 -4.80 -4.26 -15.23
C ILE A 555 -3.83 -5.38 -15.60
N SER A 556 -2.58 -5.03 -15.92
CA SER A 556 -1.50 -5.91 -16.40
C SER A 556 -0.58 -6.44 -15.30
N GLY A 557 -0.78 -6.01 -14.06
CA GLY A 557 0.00 -6.50 -12.92
C GLY A 557 -0.45 -5.94 -11.60
N PHE A 558 0.02 -6.57 -10.50
CA PHE A 558 -0.28 -6.18 -9.13
C PHE A 558 0.99 -6.19 -8.29
N ARG A 559 1.25 -5.07 -7.60
CA ARG A 559 2.27 -4.94 -6.57
C ARG A 559 1.59 -5.01 -5.20
N PHE A 560 2.00 -5.95 -4.36
CA PHE A 560 1.44 -6.11 -3.02
C PHE A 560 2.28 -5.36 -1.98
N ASP A 561 1.69 -4.35 -1.38
CA ASP A 561 2.23 -3.63 -0.23
C ASP A 561 2.34 -4.57 0.97
N LEU A 562 3.48 -4.54 1.70
CA LEU A 562 3.75 -5.40 2.86
C LEU A 562 3.29 -6.85 2.65
N MET A 563 3.69 -7.46 1.53
CA MET A 563 3.22 -8.76 1.07
C MET A 563 3.38 -9.86 2.14
N ALA A 564 4.40 -9.76 3.00
CA ALA A 564 4.63 -10.72 4.08
C ALA A 564 3.52 -10.75 5.16
N LEU A 565 2.55 -9.85 5.13
CA LEU A 565 1.35 -9.91 5.95
C LEU A 565 0.25 -10.79 5.35
N HIS A 566 0.43 -11.27 4.13
CA HIS A 566 -0.45 -12.28 3.51
C HIS A 566 0.14 -13.67 3.68
N ASP A 567 -0.71 -14.67 3.61
CA ASP A 567 -0.27 -16.07 3.62
C ASP A 567 0.00 -16.57 2.19
N VAL A 568 0.90 -17.55 2.08
CA VAL A 568 1.32 -18.19 0.81
C VAL A 568 0.11 -18.76 0.03
N GLU A 569 -0.86 -19.37 0.73
CA GLU A 569 -2.04 -19.96 0.07
C GLU A 569 -2.90 -18.88 -0.60
N THR A 570 -3.09 -17.72 0.05
CA THR A 570 -3.80 -16.58 -0.53
C THR A 570 -3.07 -16.02 -1.74
N MET A 571 -1.76 -15.83 -1.66
CA MET A 571 -0.98 -15.37 -2.81
C MET A 571 -1.06 -16.34 -3.99
N ASN A 572 -0.95 -17.65 -3.75
CA ASN A 572 -1.09 -18.66 -4.80
C ASN A 572 -2.51 -18.75 -5.38
N ALA A 573 -3.55 -18.51 -4.57
CA ALA A 573 -4.93 -18.43 -5.05
C ALA A 573 -5.14 -17.24 -5.99
N ILE A 574 -4.59 -16.06 -5.64
CA ILE A 574 -4.60 -14.87 -6.50
C ILE A 574 -3.85 -15.14 -7.81
N VAL A 575 -2.64 -15.72 -7.73
CA VAL A 575 -1.86 -16.12 -8.92
C VAL A 575 -2.67 -17.02 -9.84
N THR A 576 -3.30 -18.07 -9.27
CA THR A 576 -4.11 -19.03 -10.04
C THR A 576 -5.24 -18.34 -10.78
N ALA A 577 -5.96 -17.45 -10.12
CA ALA A 577 -7.09 -16.72 -10.70
C ALA A 577 -6.65 -15.73 -11.79
N LEU A 578 -5.58 -14.99 -11.55
CA LEU A 578 -5.07 -13.98 -12.50
C LEU A 578 -4.42 -14.62 -13.73
N LYS A 579 -3.62 -15.69 -13.55
CA LYS A 579 -3.00 -16.42 -14.66
C LYS A 579 -4.02 -17.15 -15.54
N ALA A 580 -5.19 -17.46 -15.00
CA ALA A 580 -6.31 -17.98 -15.82
C ALA A 580 -6.94 -16.90 -16.75
N ILE A 581 -6.74 -15.61 -16.44
CA ILE A 581 -7.18 -14.49 -17.28
C ILE A 581 -6.12 -14.21 -18.36
N ASP A 582 -4.85 -14.08 -17.93
CA ASP A 582 -3.70 -13.81 -18.80
C ASP A 582 -2.40 -14.25 -18.11
N GLU A 583 -1.63 -15.12 -18.78
CA GLU A 583 -0.37 -15.65 -18.24
C GLU A 583 0.69 -14.56 -18.02
N ASN A 584 0.58 -13.41 -18.68
CA ASN A 584 1.53 -12.31 -18.60
C ASN A 584 1.23 -11.29 -17.49
N ILE A 585 0.13 -11.43 -16.74
CA ILE A 585 -0.13 -10.55 -15.58
C ILE A 585 1.01 -10.69 -14.57
N LEU A 586 1.68 -9.57 -14.28
CA LEU A 586 2.79 -9.53 -13.33
C LEU A 586 2.26 -9.51 -11.88
N ILE A 587 2.87 -10.32 -11.01
CA ILE A 587 2.49 -10.39 -9.59
C ILE A 587 3.76 -10.36 -8.75
N TYR A 588 3.91 -9.33 -7.92
CA TYR A 588 5.07 -9.17 -7.03
C TYR A 588 4.74 -8.29 -5.84
N GLY A 589 5.60 -8.25 -4.85
CA GLY A 589 5.36 -7.42 -3.68
C GLY A 589 6.57 -7.25 -2.77
N GLU A 590 6.34 -6.57 -1.66
CA GLU A 590 7.32 -6.37 -0.62
C GLU A 590 7.40 -7.60 0.30
N PRO A 591 8.54 -8.30 0.35
CA PRO A 591 8.66 -9.52 1.14
C PRO A 591 9.01 -9.26 2.62
N TRP A 592 8.38 -8.25 3.21
CA TRP A 592 8.53 -7.84 4.62
C TRP A 592 7.21 -7.29 5.18
N ASN A 593 7.18 -7.06 6.49
CA ASN A 593 6.09 -6.44 7.24
C ASN A 593 6.55 -5.12 7.89
N GLY A 594 5.60 -4.30 8.34
CA GLY A 594 5.86 -3.02 9.01
C GLY A 594 6.03 -3.14 10.54
N GLY A 595 5.56 -4.23 11.14
CA GLY A 595 5.56 -4.44 12.60
C GLY A 595 5.43 -5.91 12.99
N SER A 596 5.12 -6.17 14.26
CA SER A 596 4.91 -7.55 14.74
C SER A 596 3.54 -8.06 14.35
N THR A 597 3.48 -9.29 13.82
CA THR A 597 2.25 -9.97 13.40
C THR A 597 2.10 -11.32 14.12
N PRO A 598 0.88 -11.79 14.43
CA PRO A 598 0.62 -13.16 14.86
C PRO A 598 0.59 -14.16 13.70
N LEU A 599 0.66 -13.74 12.44
CA LEU A 599 0.78 -14.65 11.30
C LEU A 599 2.02 -15.54 11.48
N SER A 600 1.83 -16.85 11.34
CA SER A 600 2.95 -17.79 11.47
C SER A 600 4.01 -17.52 10.38
N PRO A 601 5.30 -17.38 10.76
CA PRO A 601 6.37 -17.23 9.77
C PRO A 601 6.44 -18.36 8.74
N SER A 602 5.93 -19.55 9.06
CA SER A 602 5.93 -20.71 8.14
C SER A 602 4.93 -20.62 7.00
N ILE A 603 4.01 -19.66 7.03
CA ILE A 603 3.00 -19.45 5.99
C ILE A 603 2.99 -18.01 5.46
N ALA A 604 3.80 -17.13 6.01
CA ALA A 604 3.90 -15.73 5.57
C ALA A 604 4.50 -15.65 4.16
N ALA A 605 4.00 -14.75 3.32
CA ALA A 605 4.50 -14.52 1.96
C ALA A 605 5.77 -13.64 1.98
N ASP A 606 6.78 -14.07 2.72
CA ASP A 606 8.05 -13.38 2.93
C ASP A 606 9.21 -13.97 2.10
N LYS A 607 10.43 -13.49 2.33
CA LYS A 607 11.64 -13.94 1.64
C LYS A 607 11.91 -15.45 1.82
N VAL A 608 11.58 -15.98 3.00
CA VAL A 608 11.89 -17.39 3.34
C VAL A 608 11.00 -18.35 2.57
N ASN A 609 9.72 -17.98 2.40
CA ASN A 609 8.70 -18.82 1.75
C ASN A 609 8.50 -18.47 0.27
N LEU A 610 9.39 -17.65 -0.33
CA LEU A 610 9.24 -17.24 -1.72
C LEU A 610 9.30 -18.42 -2.72
N GLU A 611 10.00 -19.51 -2.38
CA GLU A 611 10.04 -20.72 -3.21
C GLU A 611 8.65 -21.39 -3.35
N ASP A 612 7.81 -21.29 -2.33
CA ASP A 612 6.45 -21.83 -2.31
C ASP A 612 5.44 -20.99 -3.14
N MET A 613 5.91 -19.87 -3.70
CA MET A 613 5.14 -18.97 -4.55
C MET A 613 5.81 -18.83 -5.94
N PRO A 614 5.70 -19.83 -6.83
CA PRO A 614 6.51 -19.92 -8.05
C PRO A 614 6.32 -18.76 -9.04
N ASN A 615 5.15 -18.09 -9.03
CA ASN A 615 4.82 -17.00 -9.95
C ASN A 615 4.66 -15.64 -9.25
N VAL A 616 5.25 -15.49 -8.06
CA VAL A 616 5.28 -14.23 -7.33
C VAL A 616 6.70 -13.71 -7.28
N GLY A 617 6.89 -12.47 -7.73
CA GLY A 617 8.15 -11.75 -7.61
C GLY A 617 8.25 -10.99 -6.29
N ALA A 618 9.48 -10.61 -5.92
CA ALA A 618 9.72 -9.83 -4.72
C ALA A 618 10.81 -8.77 -4.94
N PHE A 619 10.68 -7.64 -4.27
CA PHE A 619 11.67 -6.58 -4.28
C PHE A 619 13.00 -7.04 -3.70
N ASN A 620 14.08 -6.83 -4.43
CA ASN A 620 15.43 -7.18 -4.02
C ASN A 620 16.10 -5.99 -3.30
N ASP A 621 15.92 -5.92 -1.98
CA ASP A 621 16.55 -4.89 -1.15
C ASP A 621 18.08 -5.06 -1.01
N GLU A 622 18.61 -6.24 -1.33
CA GLU A 622 20.05 -6.48 -1.30
C GLU A 622 20.78 -5.65 -2.36
N ILE A 623 20.31 -5.69 -3.62
CA ILE A 623 20.92 -4.88 -4.68
C ILE A 623 20.73 -3.38 -4.41
N ARG A 624 19.56 -2.99 -3.90
CA ARG A 624 19.28 -1.60 -3.54
C ARG A 624 20.34 -1.06 -2.58
N ASP A 625 20.54 -1.79 -1.48
CA ASP A 625 21.49 -1.39 -0.42
C ASP A 625 22.94 -1.61 -0.85
N GLY A 626 23.22 -2.59 -1.69
CA GLY A 626 24.52 -2.80 -2.31
C GLY A 626 24.93 -1.62 -3.20
N ILE A 627 24.01 -1.10 -4.03
CA ILE A 627 24.29 0.00 -4.96
C ILE A 627 24.44 1.35 -4.23
N LYS A 628 23.44 1.74 -3.39
CA LYS A 628 23.36 3.10 -2.83
C LYS A 628 23.58 3.19 -1.32
N GLY A 629 23.82 2.09 -0.61
CA GLY A 629 23.87 2.02 0.85
C GLY A 629 22.49 1.94 1.49
N SER A 630 22.45 1.62 2.79
CA SER A 630 21.22 1.42 3.56
C SER A 630 20.26 2.61 3.48
N VAL A 631 18.98 2.32 3.31
CA VAL A 631 17.93 3.35 3.33
C VAL A 631 17.65 3.88 4.73
N PHE A 632 18.00 3.10 5.77
CA PHE A 632 17.80 3.48 7.17
C PHE A 632 18.91 4.39 7.73
N THR A 633 20.01 4.57 6.97
CA THR A 633 21.13 5.42 7.35
C THR A 633 21.47 6.37 6.20
N ALA A 634 20.99 7.60 6.28
CA ALA A 634 21.08 8.55 5.17
C ALA A 634 22.52 8.79 4.68
N ALA A 635 23.51 8.83 5.59
CA ALA A 635 24.92 9.07 5.29
C ALA A 635 25.71 7.82 4.84
N GLU A 636 25.12 6.61 4.91
CA GLU A 636 25.79 5.38 4.48
C GLU A 636 25.76 5.27 2.94
N GLY A 637 26.95 5.13 2.33
CA GLY A 637 27.08 4.92 0.88
C GLY A 637 27.22 3.44 0.51
N GLY A 638 26.83 3.10 -0.70
CA GLY A 638 27.02 1.78 -1.31
C GLY A 638 28.14 1.78 -2.37
N PHE A 639 28.00 0.89 -3.35
CA PHE A 639 28.98 0.71 -4.42
C PHE A 639 29.23 2.02 -5.17
N VAL A 640 28.19 2.71 -5.64
CA VAL A 640 28.38 3.90 -6.51
C VAL A 640 29.01 5.09 -5.78
N GLN A 641 29.00 5.13 -4.45
CA GLN A 641 29.71 6.13 -3.67
C GLN A 641 31.17 5.70 -3.31
N GLY A 642 31.69 4.66 -3.96
CA GLY A 642 33.06 4.17 -3.73
C GLY A 642 33.16 3.06 -2.69
N GLY A 643 32.06 2.40 -2.34
CA GLY A 643 32.02 1.30 -1.39
C GLY A 643 32.76 0.05 -1.93
N THR A 644 33.73 -0.47 -1.18
CA THR A 644 34.55 -1.65 -1.56
C THR A 644 34.51 -2.77 -0.52
N LEU A 645 33.67 -2.64 0.50
CA LEU A 645 33.51 -3.71 1.49
C LEU A 645 32.90 -4.97 0.84
N PRO A 646 33.33 -6.17 1.23
CA PRO A 646 32.78 -7.43 0.70
C PRO A 646 31.26 -7.48 0.68
N LYS A 647 30.61 -7.06 1.76
CA LYS A 647 29.14 -7.00 1.86
C LYS A 647 28.51 -6.16 0.73
N ILE A 648 29.07 -4.99 0.42
CA ILE A 648 28.55 -4.11 -0.66
C ILE A 648 28.69 -4.81 -2.01
N ILE A 649 29.88 -5.38 -2.27
CA ILE A 649 30.19 -6.08 -3.50
C ILE A 649 29.30 -7.32 -3.67
N ASN A 650 29.19 -8.16 -2.63
CA ASN A 650 28.38 -9.38 -2.68
C ASN A 650 26.89 -9.09 -2.88
N ARG A 651 26.32 -8.09 -2.20
CA ARG A 651 24.93 -7.66 -2.42
C ARG A 651 24.69 -7.16 -3.84
N THR A 652 25.59 -6.37 -4.38
CA THR A 652 25.48 -5.88 -5.76
C THR A 652 25.58 -7.03 -6.76
N LYS A 653 26.56 -7.93 -6.61
CA LYS A 653 26.71 -9.12 -7.45
C LYS A 653 25.50 -10.05 -7.37
N TYR A 654 24.92 -10.24 -6.17
CA TYR A 654 23.72 -11.02 -5.95
C TYR A 654 22.53 -10.49 -6.80
N GLY A 655 22.35 -9.18 -6.86
CA GLY A 655 21.35 -8.58 -7.71
C GLY A 655 21.67 -8.71 -9.20
N ILE A 656 22.94 -8.57 -9.60
CA ILE A 656 23.39 -8.71 -11.00
C ILE A 656 23.02 -10.09 -11.56
N VAL A 657 23.16 -11.14 -10.77
CA VAL A 657 22.77 -12.49 -11.17
C VAL A 657 21.27 -12.79 -10.99
N GLY A 658 20.45 -11.78 -10.73
CA GLY A 658 19.01 -11.95 -10.57
C GLY A 658 18.59 -12.61 -9.24
N GLY A 659 19.39 -12.45 -8.18
CA GLY A 659 19.07 -12.93 -6.85
C GLY A 659 19.11 -14.46 -6.67
N VAL A 660 19.68 -15.19 -7.63
CA VAL A 660 19.73 -16.65 -7.60
C VAL A 660 20.99 -17.18 -6.90
N ALA A 661 20.95 -18.43 -6.48
CA ALA A 661 22.13 -19.12 -5.97
C ALA A 661 23.18 -19.24 -7.12
N PHE A 662 24.28 -18.52 -6.97
CA PHE A 662 25.31 -18.43 -8.01
C PHE A 662 26.65 -18.96 -7.52
N PRO A 663 27.36 -19.82 -8.27
CA PRO A 663 28.64 -20.40 -7.86
C PRO A 663 29.69 -19.31 -7.55
N GLY A 664 30.38 -19.44 -6.43
CA GLY A 664 31.43 -18.50 -6.02
C GLY A 664 30.94 -17.19 -5.35
N LEU A 665 29.65 -16.94 -5.28
CA LEU A 665 29.10 -15.78 -4.56
C LEU A 665 28.98 -16.09 -3.06
N ASP A 666 29.54 -15.22 -2.23
CA ASP A 666 29.41 -15.33 -0.78
C ASP A 666 28.04 -14.82 -0.32
N LEU A 667 27.17 -15.75 0.11
CA LEU A 667 25.82 -15.46 0.57
C LEU A 667 25.74 -15.10 2.06
N THR A 668 26.85 -15.11 2.80
CA THR A 668 26.85 -14.77 4.25
C THR A 668 26.45 -13.31 4.51
N ASP A 669 26.61 -12.45 3.51
CA ASP A 669 26.21 -11.04 3.53
C ASP A 669 24.76 -10.79 3.08
N ILE A 670 24.08 -11.82 2.59
CA ILE A 670 22.69 -11.77 2.10
C ILE A 670 21.73 -12.10 3.24
N SER A 671 20.53 -11.53 3.26
CA SER A 671 19.49 -11.84 4.23
C SER A 671 19.25 -13.35 4.31
N TYR A 672 19.15 -13.88 5.54
CA TYR A 672 19.01 -15.31 5.83
C TYR A 672 20.20 -16.18 5.40
N GLN A 673 21.30 -15.58 4.92
CA GLN A 673 22.50 -16.27 4.46
C GLN A 673 22.24 -17.30 3.36
N THR A 674 21.25 -17.05 2.52
CA THR A 674 20.83 -17.89 1.39
C THR A 674 20.33 -17.05 0.22
N ALA A 675 20.35 -17.62 -0.98
CA ALA A 675 19.62 -17.06 -2.10
C ALA A 675 18.13 -17.33 -1.92
N TRP A 676 17.33 -16.29 -1.80
CA TRP A 676 15.90 -16.40 -1.57
C TRP A 676 15.05 -16.20 -2.83
N HIS A 677 15.63 -15.77 -3.96
CA HIS A 677 14.99 -15.86 -5.26
C HIS A 677 15.39 -17.18 -5.98
N THR A 678 14.41 -17.83 -6.58
CA THR A 678 14.64 -19.12 -7.27
C THR A 678 14.85 -18.95 -8.79
N ALA A 679 14.50 -17.80 -9.33
CA ALA A 679 14.67 -17.46 -10.75
C ALA A 679 14.75 -15.93 -10.93
N PRO A 680 15.41 -15.43 -11.98
CA PRO A 680 15.45 -14.02 -12.30
C PRO A 680 14.07 -13.40 -12.55
N THR A 681 13.11 -14.18 -13.05
CA THR A 681 11.71 -13.76 -13.25
C THR A 681 10.98 -13.37 -11.97
N LYS A 682 11.51 -13.75 -10.81
CA LYS A 682 10.95 -13.42 -9.48
C LYS A 682 11.65 -12.26 -8.79
N THR A 683 12.66 -11.66 -9.43
CA THR A 683 13.54 -10.66 -8.81
C THR A 683 13.21 -9.28 -9.34
N ILE A 684 12.70 -8.39 -8.47
CA ILE A 684 12.50 -6.98 -8.81
C ILE A 684 13.73 -6.20 -8.37
N ASN A 685 14.61 -5.87 -9.31
CA ASN A 685 15.83 -5.11 -9.05
C ASN A 685 15.57 -3.62 -9.14
N TYR A 686 15.94 -2.89 -8.10
CA TYR A 686 15.73 -1.44 -8.00
C TYR A 686 16.82 -0.76 -7.18
N VAL A 687 16.90 0.54 -7.30
CA VAL A 687 17.80 1.37 -6.47
C VAL A 687 17.03 2.46 -5.72
N SER A 688 15.86 2.85 -6.20
CA SER A 688 14.96 3.77 -5.49
C SER A 688 13.50 3.48 -5.82
N ALA A 689 12.61 3.86 -4.92
CA ALA A 689 11.16 3.79 -5.02
C ALA A 689 10.55 5.05 -4.40
N HIS A 690 9.22 5.11 -4.29
CA HIS A 690 8.54 6.22 -3.61
C HIS A 690 8.97 6.37 -2.14
N ASP A 691 9.23 5.25 -1.47
CA ASP A 691 9.74 5.19 -0.09
C ASP A 691 11.17 5.69 0.05
N ASN A 692 11.48 6.30 1.19
CA ASN A 692 12.77 6.83 1.57
C ASN A 692 13.26 7.97 0.65
N ASN A 693 14.56 8.30 0.72
CA ASN A 693 15.13 9.33 -0.15
C ASN A 693 15.16 8.88 -1.61
N THR A 694 14.89 9.79 -2.54
CA THR A 694 15.18 9.56 -3.96
C THR A 694 16.66 9.18 -4.15
N LEU A 695 17.01 8.57 -5.27
CA LEU A 695 18.42 8.25 -5.54
C LEU A 695 19.30 9.50 -5.46
N TYR A 696 18.87 10.59 -6.11
CA TYR A 696 19.60 11.86 -6.12
C TYR A 696 19.79 12.43 -4.71
N ASP A 697 18.76 12.47 -3.89
CA ASP A 697 18.83 12.97 -2.51
C ASP A 697 19.74 12.09 -1.64
N LYS A 698 19.64 10.76 -1.81
CA LYS A 698 20.53 9.80 -1.13
C LYS A 698 21.99 10.03 -1.49
N LEU A 699 22.29 10.23 -2.79
CA LEU A 699 23.64 10.55 -3.23
C LEU A 699 24.14 11.86 -2.63
N LYS A 700 23.30 12.90 -2.58
CA LYS A 700 23.65 14.19 -1.94
C LYS A 700 23.98 14.06 -0.44
N LEU A 701 23.28 13.15 0.27
CA LEU A 701 23.44 12.93 1.71
C LEU A 701 24.64 12.04 2.05
N SER A 702 25.00 11.11 1.19
CA SER A 702 25.98 10.06 1.45
C SER A 702 27.34 10.26 0.79
N THR A 703 27.49 11.25 -0.12
CA THR A 703 28.76 11.54 -0.78
C THR A 703 29.59 12.56 -0.01
N THR A 704 30.92 12.39 -0.07
CA THR A 704 31.87 13.39 0.43
C THR A 704 31.88 14.64 -0.43
N TYR A 705 32.44 15.73 0.07
CA TYR A 705 32.56 17.00 -0.69
C TYR A 705 33.29 16.79 -2.04
N ALA A 706 34.36 15.98 -2.06
CA ALA A 706 35.13 15.69 -3.27
C ALA A 706 34.33 14.88 -4.31
N GLN A 707 33.41 14.03 -3.85
CA GLN A 707 32.58 13.18 -4.72
C GLN A 707 31.36 13.92 -5.30
N LYS A 708 30.98 15.08 -4.76
CA LYS A 708 29.78 15.81 -5.22
C LYS A 708 29.82 16.22 -6.70
N GLN A 709 30.99 16.30 -7.29
CA GLN A 709 31.15 16.58 -8.72
C GLN A 709 30.77 15.40 -9.64
N TYR A 710 30.61 14.19 -9.10
CA TYR A 710 30.32 12.97 -9.84
C TYR A 710 28.90 12.43 -9.58
N ILE A 711 27.99 13.26 -9.07
CA ILE A 711 26.64 12.78 -8.70
C ILE A 711 25.85 12.33 -9.91
N ASP A 712 25.96 12.99 -11.05
CA ASP A 712 25.31 12.59 -12.28
C ASP A 712 25.88 11.28 -12.87
N GLU A 713 27.21 11.07 -12.77
CA GLU A 713 27.83 9.80 -13.12
C GLU A 713 27.39 8.68 -12.19
N MET A 714 27.33 8.91 -10.87
CA MET A 714 26.79 7.94 -9.90
C MET A 714 25.32 7.64 -10.17
N GLN A 715 24.54 8.66 -10.54
CA GLN A 715 23.11 8.52 -10.90
C GLN A 715 22.96 7.61 -12.13
N LYS A 716 23.76 7.83 -13.17
CA LYS A 716 23.80 6.99 -14.38
C LYS A 716 24.24 5.57 -14.04
N GLN A 717 25.33 5.40 -13.28
CA GLN A 717 25.90 4.09 -12.95
C GLN A 717 24.93 3.25 -12.11
N ALA A 718 24.21 3.84 -11.14
CA ALA A 718 23.30 3.13 -10.27
C ALA A 718 22.22 2.36 -11.06
N ASN A 719 21.57 3.02 -12.01
CA ASN A 719 20.58 2.36 -12.86
C ASN A 719 21.19 1.63 -14.06
N ALA A 720 22.44 1.89 -14.45
CA ALA A 720 23.16 1.04 -15.36
C ALA A 720 23.36 -0.36 -14.75
N ILE A 721 23.69 -0.45 -13.46
CA ILE A 721 23.74 -1.74 -12.75
C ILE A 721 22.38 -2.43 -12.76
N VAL A 722 21.28 -1.73 -12.42
CA VAL A 722 19.92 -2.30 -12.43
C VAL A 722 19.52 -2.78 -13.83
N LEU A 723 19.72 -1.96 -14.87
CA LEU A 723 19.26 -2.25 -16.23
C LEU A 723 20.13 -3.28 -16.97
N THR A 724 21.37 -3.53 -16.53
CA THR A 724 22.24 -4.59 -17.07
C THR A 724 22.21 -5.88 -16.24
N SER A 725 21.55 -5.87 -15.07
CA SER A 725 21.36 -7.05 -14.22
C SER A 725 20.32 -8.01 -14.82
N GLN A 726 20.41 -9.29 -14.46
CA GLN A 726 19.33 -10.24 -14.64
C GLN A 726 18.19 -9.90 -13.67
N GLY A 727 16.95 -10.25 -14.00
CA GLY A 727 15.77 -9.89 -13.21
C GLY A 727 14.93 -8.80 -13.87
N VAL A 728 13.95 -8.30 -13.17
CA VAL A 728 13.01 -7.26 -13.61
C VAL A 728 13.48 -5.90 -13.10
N PRO A 729 13.89 -4.97 -13.96
CA PRO A 729 14.29 -3.63 -13.54
C PRO A 729 13.09 -2.77 -13.17
N PHE A 730 13.25 -2.02 -12.09
CA PHE A 730 12.25 -1.11 -11.54
C PHE A 730 12.85 0.27 -11.35
N LEU A 731 12.19 1.30 -11.85
CA LEU A 731 12.63 2.69 -11.87
C LEU A 731 11.60 3.57 -11.16
N HIS A 732 12.05 4.44 -10.25
CA HIS A 732 11.22 5.46 -9.62
C HIS A 732 11.06 6.66 -10.56
N ALA A 733 9.84 7.13 -10.79
CA ALA A 733 9.55 8.24 -11.71
C ALA A 733 10.39 9.49 -11.41
N GLY A 734 11.05 10.01 -12.45
CA GLY A 734 11.94 11.16 -12.35
C GLY A 734 13.40 10.83 -12.00
N VAL A 735 13.73 9.57 -11.68
CA VAL A 735 15.11 9.16 -11.41
C VAL A 735 16.02 9.41 -12.62
N GLU A 736 15.48 9.34 -13.82
CA GLU A 736 16.14 9.54 -15.11
C GLU A 736 16.49 11.03 -15.41
N PHE A 737 15.98 11.95 -14.61
CA PHE A 737 16.38 13.38 -14.66
C PHE A 737 16.65 13.95 -13.25
N MET A 738 17.16 13.12 -12.34
CA MET A 738 17.66 13.47 -11.00
C MET A 738 16.57 14.09 -10.09
N ARG A 739 15.38 13.49 -10.04
CA ARG A 739 14.30 13.91 -9.15
C ARG A 739 14.78 14.04 -7.71
N SER A 740 14.39 15.15 -7.06
CA SER A 740 14.58 15.43 -5.65
C SER A 740 13.24 15.65 -4.94
N LYS A 741 13.15 15.31 -3.66
CA LYS A 741 12.04 15.62 -2.76
C LYS A 741 12.51 16.58 -1.66
N PRO A 742 12.58 17.90 -1.94
CA PRO A 742 13.05 18.88 -0.96
C PRO A 742 12.01 19.01 0.17
N ALA A 743 12.41 18.80 1.42
CA ALA A 743 11.53 18.97 2.57
C ALA A 743 11.17 20.47 2.78
N VAL A 744 9.92 20.73 3.14
CA VAL A 744 9.45 22.10 3.45
C VAL A 744 10.27 22.76 4.57
N SER A 745 10.73 21.96 5.54
CA SER A 745 11.58 22.40 6.64
C SER A 745 13.07 22.54 6.29
N GLY A 746 13.45 22.24 5.04
CA GLY A 746 14.85 22.19 4.57
C GLY A 746 15.42 20.77 4.61
N GLY A 747 16.41 20.51 3.75
CA GLY A 747 16.94 19.16 3.52
C GLY A 747 16.05 18.37 2.55
N TYR A 748 15.95 17.05 2.75
CA TYR A 748 15.20 16.14 1.88
C TYR A 748 14.17 15.34 2.67
N ASP A 749 13.02 15.12 2.06
CA ASP A 749 11.92 14.38 2.66
C ASP A 749 12.01 12.89 2.29
N HIS A 750 12.29 12.07 3.28
CA HIS A 750 12.41 10.63 3.11
C HIS A 750 11.08 9.88 3.38
N ASN A 751 10.04 10.60 3.86
CA ASN A 751 8.75 10.02 4.19
C ASN A 751 7.61 10.97 3.78
N SER A 752 7.53 11.25 2.49
CA SER A 752 6.71 12.31 1.90
C SER A 752 5.25 11.91 1.63
N TYR A 753 4.71 10.91 2.35
CA TYR A 753 3.39 10.32 2.08
C TYR A 753 2.22 11.30 2.14
N GLU A 754 2.33 12.36 2.93
CA GLU A 754 1.34 13.45 3.05
C GLU A 754 1.94 14.84 2.80
N SER A 755 3.18 14.89 2.30
CA SER A 755 3.83 16.15 1.97
C SER A 755 3.20 16.81 0.75
N PRO A 756 3.17 18.15 0.66
CA PRO A 756 2.48 18.85 -0.43
C PRO A 756 3.08 18.53 -1.81
N ASP A 757 2.33 18.86 -2.86
CA ASP A 757 2.77 18.72 -4.26
C ASP A 757 4.17 19.28 -4.50
N SER A 758 4.53 20.40 -3.88
CA SER A 758 5.85 21.03 -4.03
C SER A 758 7.04 20.13 -3.63
N VAL A 759 6.79 19.10 -2.82
CA VAL A 759 7.79 18.09 -2.46
C VAL A 759 7.78 16.93 -3.45
N ASN A 760 6.58 16.46 -3.83
CA ASN A 760 6.42 15.19 -4.56
C ASN A 760 6.35 15.34 -6.09
N GLN A 761 5.99 16.51 -6.62
CA GLN A 761 5.77 16.75 -8.05
C GLN A 761 6.99 16.51 -8.94
N LEU A 762 6.78 16.04 -10.16
CA LEU A 762 7.82 15.94 -11.18
C LEU A 762 8.08 17.33 -11.80
N ARG A 763 9.32 17.73 -11.78
CA ARG A 763 9.82 19.03 -12.25
C ARG A 763 10.34 18.92 -13.68
N TRP A 764 9.44 19.10 -14.67
CA TRP A 764 9.79 18.97 -16.09
C TRP A 764 10.74 20.08 -16.58
N ASP A 765 10.75 21.23 -15.90
CA ASP A 765 11.75 22.28 -16.12
C ASP A 765 13.18 21.79 -15.81
N LEU A 766 13.36 20.87 -14.85
CA LEU A 766 14.65 20.25 -14.60
C LEU A 766 15.09 19.32 -15.72
N LYS A 767 14.15 18.61 -16.39
CA LYS A 767 14.49 17.77 -17.54
C LYS A 767 15.13 18.57 -18.68
N ALA A 768 14.74 19.85 -18.85
CA ALA A 768 15.28 20.73 -19.88
C ALA A 768 16.73 21.20 -19.60
N GLU A 769 17.25 21.05 -18.39
CA GLU A 769 18.63 21.35 -18.07
C GLU A 769 19.59 20.36 -18.75
N GLU A 770 20.69 20.83 -19.32
CA GLU A 770 21.64 20.03 -20.11
C GLU A 770 22.15 18.78 -19.37
N ILE A 771 22.48 18.91 -18.09
CA ILE A 771 22.97 17.79 -17.28
C ILE A 771 21.87 16.74 -17.05
N ASN A 772 20.64 17.16 -16.76
CA ASN A 772 19.51 16.27 -16.52
C ASN A 772 19.07 15.58 -17.82
N MET A 773 19.09 16.29 -18.94
CA MET A 773 18.86 15.72 -20.26
C MET A 773 19.93 14.69 -20.64
N SER A 774 21.18 14.90 -20.24
CA SER A 774 22.26 13.92 -20.42
C SER A 774 21.97 12.63 -19.64
N VAL A 775 21.48 12.73 -18.41
CA VAL A 775 21.06 11.56 -17.61
C VAL A 775 19.86 10.88 -18.24
N PHE A 776 18.84 11.62 -18.65
CA PHE A 776 17.65 11.10 -19.31
C PHE A 776 17.99 10.30 -20.58
N ASN A 777 18.82 10.86 -21.46
CA ASN A 777 19.25 10.19 -22.69
C ASN A 777 20.06 8.92 -22.38
N TYR A 778 20.81 8.91 -21.30
CA TYR A 778 21.56 7.74 -20.86
C TYR A 778 20.62 6.59 -20.43
N TYR A 779 19.60 6.89 -19.63
CA TYR A 779 18.57 5.91 -19.21
C TYR A 779 17.76 5.40 -20.38
N LYS A 780 17.31 6.29 -21.26
CA LYS A 780 16.62 5.92 -22.51
C LYS A 780 17.47 4.96 -23.37
N GLY A 781 18.78 5.24 -23.48
CA GLY A 781 19.72 4.36 -24.20
C GLY A 781 19.89 2.99 -23.52
N LEU A 782 19.99 2.94 -22.18
CA LEU A 782 20.05 1.66 -21.43
C LEU A 782 18.79 0.81 -21.62
N ILE A 783 17.62 1.45 -21.57
CA ILE A 783 16.33 0.78 -21.77
C ILE A 783 16.27 0.20 -23.18
N ALA A 784 16.64 0.98 -24.19
CA ALA A 784 16.69 0.53 -25.59
C ALA A 784 17.66 -0.65 -25.74
N LEU A 785 18.86 -0.56 -25.17
CA LEU A 785 19.88 -1.62 -25.20
C LEU A 785 19.36 -2.91 -24.57
N ARG A 786 18.76 -2.83 -23.37
CA ARG A 786 18.18 -4.00 -22.70
C ARG A 786 17.06 -4.65 -23.53
N LYS A 787 16.20 -3.85 -24.15
CA LYS A 787 15.12 -4.35 -25.04
C LYS A 787 15.70 -5.04 -26.30
N ALA A 788 16.77 -4.53 -26.86
CA ALA A 788 17.42 -5.10 -28.04
C ALA A 788 18.19 -6.41 -27.74
N HIS A 789 18.73 -6.55 -26.52
CA HIS A 789 19.60 -7.64 -26.11
C HIS A 789 18.99 -8.58 -25.07
N PRO A 790 18.41 -9.73 -25.49
CA PRO A 790 17.81 -10.72 -24.60
C PRO A 790 18.79 -11.33 -23.58
N ALA A 791 20.09 -11.27 -23.81
CA ALA A 791 21.12 -11.72 -22.87
C ALA A 791 20.98 -11.08 -21.46
N PHE A 792 20.44 -9.85 -21.36
CA PHE A 792 20.15 -9.19 -20.10
C PHE A 792 18.85 -9.67 -19.43
N ARG A 793 18.10 -10.57 -20.07
CA ARG A 793 16.74 -10.94 -19.70
C ARG A 793 16.52 -12.46 -19.62
N MET A 794 17.54 -13.19 -19.14
CA MET A 794 17.44 -14.64 -18.93
C MET A 794 16.34 -14.95 -17.91
N ALA A 795 15.60 -16.02 -18.14
CA ALA A 795 14.41 -16.34 -17.34
C ALA A 795 14.68 -17.33 -16.19
N THR A 796 15.73 -18.15 -16.31
CA THR A 796 16.02 -19.22 -15.36
C THR A 796 17.38 -19.05 -14.67
N ALA A 797 17.48 -19.57 -13.44
CA ALA A 797 18.74 -19.58 -12.70
C ALA A 797 19.84 -20.34 -13.46
N GLN A 798 19.49 -21.45 -14.14
CA GLN A 798 20.47 -22.25 -14.88
C GLN A 798 21.06 -21.48 -16.07
N GLU A 799 20.23 -20.74 -16.82
CA GLU A 799 20.73 -19.87 -17.90
C GLU A 799 21.73 -18.84 -17.39
N VAL A 800 21.46 -18.25 -16.23
CA VAL A 800 22.39 -17.29 -15.61
C VAL A 800 23.69 -17.96 -15.19
N ILE A 801 23.64 -19.13 -14.54
CA ILE A 801 24.82 -19.90 -14.11
C ILE A 801 25.69 -20.33 -15.30
N ASP A 802 25.06 -20.70 -16.41
CA ASP A 802 25.78 -21.22 -17.59
C ASP A 802 26.42 -20.12 -18.45
N ASN A 803 25.94 -18.86 -18.32
CA ASN A 803 26.33 -17.80 -19.24
C ASN A 803 26.99 -16.58 -18.59
N VAL A 804 26.83 -16.37 -17.28
CA VAL A 804 27.44 -15.23 -16.57
C VAL A 804 28.75 -15.67 -15.91
N ASP A 805 29.79 -14.84 -16.00
CA ASP A 805 31.06 -15.05 -15.28
C ASP A 805 31.62 -13.71 -14.79
N PHE A 806 31.97 -13.61 -13.50
CA PHE A 806 32.60 -12.42 -12.94
C PHE A 806 34.10 -12.41 -13.28
N VAL A 807 34.55 -11.25 -13.78
CA VAL A 807 35.94 -11.05 -14.20
C VAL A 807 36.56 -9.84 -13.47
N TYR A 808 37.90 -9.76 -13.43
CA TYR A 808 38.63 -8.69 -12.72
C TYR A 808 38.34 -8.60 -11.21
N GLU A 809 38.01 -9.71 -10.57
CA GLU A 809 37.72 -9.76 -9.13
C GLU A 809 38.88 -9.36 -8.24
N ASP A 810 40.14 -9.37 -8.79
CA ASP A 810 41.34 -8.87 -8.13
C ASP A 810 41.46 -7.33 -8.11
N LYS A 811 40.53 -6.62 -8.80
CA LYS A 811 40.54 -5.15 -8.90
C LYS A 811 39.57 -4.52 -7.92
N GLN A 812 40.12 -3.77 -6.98
CA GLN A 812 39.31 -3.03 -6.02
C GLN A 812 38.49 -1.95 -6.73
N GLY A 813 37.20 -1.82 -6.38
CA GLY A 813 36.30 -0.83 -6.95
C GLY A 813 35.73 -1.20 -8.32
N ILE A 814 35.97 -2.43 -8.82
CA ILE A 814 35.40 -2.93 -10.06
C ILE A 814 34.41 -4.06 -9.75
N ILE A 815 33.25 -3.97 -10.39
CA ILE A 815 32.38 -5.14 -10.63
C ILE A 815 32.28 -5.29 -12.14
N ALA A 816 32.81 -6.40 -12.67
CA ALA A 816 32.74 -6.68 -14.09
C ALA A 816 32.34 -8.14 -14.32
N TYR A 817 31.59 -8.36 -15.37
CA TYR A 817 31.09 -9.68 -15.73
C TYR A 817 30.92 -9.82 -17.25
N THR A 818 31.00 -11.04 -17.71
CA THR A 818 30.66 -11.42 -19.08
C THR A 818 29.31 -12.14 -19.11
N ILE A 819 28.56 -11.97 -20.21
CA ILE A 819 27.41 -12.79 -20.57
C ILE A 819 27.76 -13.41 -21.94
N SER A 820 27.93 -14.73 -21.96
CA SER A 820 28.54 -15.42 -23.11
C SER A 820 27.55 -16.32 -23.87
N ASN A 821 28.02 -17.02 -24.90
CA ASN A 821 27.30 -18.09 -25.62
C ASN A 821 26.03 -17.62 -26.37
N TYR A 822 25.95 -16.36 -26.81
CA TYR A 822 24.71 -15.82 -27.38
C TYR A 822 23.51 -16.05 -26.45
N ALA A 823 23.69 -15.77 -25.14
CA ALA A 823 22.73 -16.07 -24.08
C ALA A 823 21.31 -15.60 -24.44
N ASN A 824 20.30 -16.39 -24.12
CA ASN A 824 18.90 -16.14 -24.45
C ASN A 824 18.65 -15.82 -25.95
N ASN A 825 19.43 -16.44 -26.86
CA ASN A 825 19.40 -16.20 -28.31
C ASN A 825 19.77 -14.78 -28.77
N ASP A 826 20.60 -14.07 -27.98
CA ASP A 826 21.10 -12.75 -28.35
C ASP A 826 21.88 -12.75 -29.68
N THR A 827 21.96 -11.60 -30.33
CA THR A 827 22.79 -11.39 -31.54
C THR A 827 24.26 -11.22 -31.19
N TRP A 828 24.59 -10.82 -29.96
CA TRP A 828 25.97 -10.68 -29.50
C TRP A 828 26.48 -11.98 -28.86
N GLY A 829 27.68 -12.37 -29.21
CA GLY A 829 28.27 -13.65 -28.77
C GLY A 829 28.68 -13.61 -27.30
N THR A 830 29.36 -12.54 -26.92
CA THR A 830 29.76 -12.28 -25.54
C THR A 830 29.62 -10.78 -25.26
N ILE A 831 28.95 -10.45 -24.18
CA ILE A 831 28.84 -9.07 -23.68
C ILE A 831 29.76 -8.95 -22.46
N LEU A 832 30.55 -7.89 -22.37
CA LEU A 832 31.35 -7.54 -21.20
C LEU A 832 30.82 -6.24 -20.62
N VAL A 833 30.38 -6.29 -19.36
CA VAL A 833 29.95 -5.12 -18.59
C VAL A 833 30.97 -4.82 -17.50
N ILE A 834 31.37 -3.55 -17.37
CA ILE A 834 32.35 -3.11 -16.38
C ILE A 834 31.78 -1.90 -15.64
N HIS A 835 31.61 -2.03 -14.33
CA HIS A 835 31.25 -0.92 -13.44
C HIS A 835 32.48 -0.53 -12.60
N ASN A 836 32.90 0.73 -12.68
CA ASN A 836 33.98 1.28 -11.87
C ASN A 836 33.40 2.30 -10.88
N ASN A 837 33.53 2.06 -9.57
CA ASN A 837 33.04 2.96 -8.52
C ASN A 837 34.09 3.93 -7.98
N GLY A 838 35.29 3.91 -8.51
CA GLY A 838 36.43 4.62 -7.94
C GLY A 838 37.28 5.33 -8.96
N ASN A 839 38.57 5.40 -8.70
CA ASN A 839 39.51 6.17 -9.50
C ASN A 839 39.68 5.63 -10.93
N PHE A 840 40.14 6.49 -11.85
CA PHE A 840 40.59 6.09 -13.18
C PHE A 840 41.53 4.89 -13.12
N LEU A 841 41.31 3.93 -14.03
CA LEU A 841 42.18 2.79 -14.16
C LEU A 841 42.26 2.29 -15.63
N GLN A 842 43.27 1.46 -15.90
CA GLN A 842 43.40 0.76 -17.17
C GLN A 842 43.26 -0.75 -16.97
N LEU A 843 42.41 -1.37 -17.79
CA LEU A 843 42.19 -2.81 -17.79
C LEU A 843 42.65 -3.40 -19.09
N LYS A 844 43.24 -4.59 -19.02
CA LYS A 844 43.53 -5.43 -20.18
C LYS A 844 42.25 -6.22 -20.50
N LEU A 845 41.69 -6.00 -21.68
CA LEU A 845 40.53 -6.77 -22.15
C LEU A 845 40.86 -8.26 -22.29
N PRO A 846 39.88 -9.16 -22.17
CA PRO A 846 40.09 -10.58 -22.40
C PRO A 846 40.66 -10.82 -23.77
N GLU A 847 41.53 -11.84 -23.87
CA GLU A 847 42.11 -12.28 -25.15
C GLU A 847 41.03 -12.85 -26.06
N GLY A 848 41.24 -12.79 -27.38
CA GLY A 848 40.31 -13.32 -28.37
C GLY A 848 40.72 -12.87 -29.79
N GLU A 849 40.40 -13.68 -30.79
CA GLU A 849 40.66 -13.35 -32.18
C GLU A 849 39.75 -12.25 -32.73
N GLU A 850 38.53 -12.16 -32.19
CA GLU A 850 37.58 -11.11 -32.51
C GLU A 850 37.83 -9.88 -31.61
N GLY A 851 37.68 -8.68 -32.15
CA GLY A 851 37.82 -7.44 -31.38
C GLY A 851 36.63 -7.21 -30.46
N TRP A 852 36.81 -6.38 -29.42
CA TRP A 852 35.77 -5.88 -28.51
C TRP A 852 35.20 -4.56 -29.04
N ASN A 853 33.92 -4.53 -29.31
CA ASN A 853 33.19 -3.35 -29.76
C ASN A 853 32.56 -2.64 -28.56
N LEU A 854 33.05 -1.46 -28.21
CA LEU A 854 32.50 -0.60 -27.16
C LEU A 854 31.21 0.06 -27.66
N VAL A 855 30.12 -0.11 -26.96
CA VAL A 855 28.78 0.45 -27.30
C VAL A 855 28.22 1.36 -26.21
N ALA A 856 28.76 1.30 -25.01
CA ALA A 856 28.38 2.18 -23.92
C ALA A 856 29.61 2.64 -23.13
N ASN A 857 29.59 3.94 -22.76
CA ASN A 857 30.53 4.57 -21.83
C ASN A 857 29.77 5.61 -20.98
N GLY A 858 30.45 6.42 -20.17
CA GLY A 858 29.83 7.42 -19.31
C GLY A 858 29.00 8.50 -20.02
N THR A 859 29.13 8.64 -21.36
CA THR A 859 28.46 9.72 -22.14
C THR A 859 27.55 9.21 -23.25
N LYS A 860 27.82 8.05 -23.80
CA LYS A 860 27.07 7.46 -24.93
C LYS A 860 26.65 6.04 -24.59
N ILE A 861 25.49 5.66 -25.05
CA ILE A 861 24.95 4.32 -24.94
C ILE A 861 24.06 4.01 -26.15
N GLY A 862 24.15 2.80 -26.68
CA GLY A 862 23.34 2.34 -27.79
C GLY A 862 23.94 1.06 -28.42
N GLU A 863 23.45 0.69 -29.58
CA GLU A 863 23.96 -0.48 -30.34
C GLU A 863 25.11 -0.10 -31.31
N GLU A 864 25.28 1.19 -31.57
CA GLU A 864 26.36 1.66 -32.45
C GLU A 864 27.71 1.53 -31.78
N THR A 865 28.68 0.93 -32.49
CA THR A 865 30.04 0.80 -31.99
C THR A 865 30.72 2.18 -31.90
N ILE A 866 31.07 2.58 -30.68
CA ILE A 866 31.83 3.80 -30.39
C ILE A 866 33.29 3.62 -30.82
N LYS A 867 33.87 2.45 -30.48
CA LYS A 867 35.27 2.11 -30.77
C LYS A 867 35.48 0.62 -30.67
N THR A 868 36.33 0.08 -31.52
CA THR A 868 36.76 -1.33 -31.46
C THR A 868 38.15 -1.42 -30.85
N TYR A 869 38.35 -2.37 -29.96
CA TYR A 869 39.61 -2.75 -29.35
C TYR A 869 40.02 -4.16 -29.77
N LEU A 870 41.31 -4.43 -29.87
CA LEU A 870 41.80 -5.79 -30.07
C LEU A 870 41.62 -6.64 -28.79
N GLY A 871 41.53 -7.97 -28.94
CA GLY A 871 41.63 -8.88 -27.80
C GLY A 871 42.98 -8.69 -27.10
N GLY A 872 42.99 -8.69 -25.77
CA GLY A 872 44.15 -8.34 -24.96
C GLY A 872 44.57 -6.86 -24.99
N GLY A 873 43.81 -6.01 -25.68
CA GLY A 873 44.05 -4.56 -25.72
C GLY A 873 43.76 -3.88 -24.38
N ILE A 874 44.27 -2.67 -24.21
CA ILE A 874 44.05 -1.89 -22.98
C ILE A 874 42.90 -0.92 -23.20
N ILE A 875 41.93 -0.93 -22.25
CA ILE A 875 40.84 0.05 -22.17
C ILE A 875 41.00 0.91 -20.93
N SER A 876 40.69 2.18 -21.04
CA SER A 876 40.62 3.11 -19.93
C SER A 876 39.20 3.12 -19.39
N VAL A 877 39.05 3.06 -18.07
CA VAL A 877 37.77 3.17 -17.38
C VAL A 877 37.82 4.38 -16.47
N LEU A 878 36.92 5.32 -16.68
CA LEU A 878 36.86 6.56 -15.90
C LEU A 878 36.23 6.35 -14.52
N GLU A 879 36.30 7.37 -13.68
CA GLU A 879 35.65 7.39 -12.35
C GLU A 879 34.13 7.29 -12.53
N HIS A 880 33.48 6.46 -11.71
CA HIS A 880 32.02 6.20 -11.71
C HIS A 880 31.41 5.85 -13.09
N GLU A 881 32.21 5.20 -13.96
CA GLU A 881 31.81 4.87 -15.33
C GLU A 881 31.31 3.42 -15.44
N THR A 882 30.34 3.22 -16.33
CA THR A 882 29.94 1.90 -16.81
C THR A 882 30.35 1.78 -18.28
N LEU A 883 31.06 0.69 -18.61
CA LEU A 883 31.38 0.32 -19.99
C LEU A 883 30.59 -0.94 -20.38
N ILE A 884 30.07 -0.96 -21.61
CA ILE A 884 29.49 -2.16 -22.21
C ILE A 884 30.18 -2.40 -23.54
N LEU A 885 30.76 -3.61 -23.70
CA LEU A 885 31.42 -4.06 -24.90
C LEU A 885 30.83 -5.39 -25.35
N TYR A 886 30.92 -5.67 -26.61
CA TYR A 886 30.59 -7.01 -27.13
C TYR A 886 31.63 -7.52 -28.12
N GLN A 887 31.66 -8.85 -28.29
CA GLN A 887 32.36 -9.56 -29.37
C GLN A 887 31.47 -10.66 -29.93
N GLY A 888 31.74 -11.05 -31.20
CA GLY A 888 30.89 -12.00 -31.91
C GLY A 888 29.53 -11.39 -32.28
N TYR A 889 29.14 -11.55 -33.53
CA TYR A 889 27.82 -11.10 -34.01
C TYR A 889 27.19 -12.19 -34.89
N LYS A 890 25.93 -12.53 -34.53
CA LYS A 890 25.11 -13.47 -35.30
C LYS A 890 23.75 -12.81 -35.58
N PRO A 891 23.41 -12.51 -36.82
CA PRO A 891 22.12 -11.93 -37.13
C PRO A 891 20.98 -12.88 -36.75
N LEU A 892 19.87 -12.33 -36.30
CA LEU A 892 18.65 -13.09 -36.03
C LEU A 892 18.23 -13.83 -37.33
N PRO A 893 17.77 -15.10 -37.25
CA PRO A 893 17.24 -15.79 -38.39
C PRO A 893 16.08 -15.01 -38.98
N THR A 894 16.15 -14.61 -40.24
CA THR A 894 15.02 -13.94 -40.91
C THR A 894 13.80 -14.87 -40.84
N LYS A 895 12.71 -14.45 -40.29
CA LYS A 895 11.41 -15.18 -40.36
C LYS A 895 11.12 -15.40 -41.84
N ARG A 896 11.38 -16.60 -42.36
CA ARG A 896 10.90 -16.99 -43.69
C ARG A 896 9.38 -17.06 -43.60
N GLY A 897 8.72 -16.11 -44.25
CA GLY A 897 7.30 -16.18 -44.44
C GLY A 897 6.96 -17.50 -45.12
N CYS A 898 6.09 -18.29 -44.52
CA CYS A 898 5.47 -19.45 -45.13
C CYS A 898 4.58 -18.95 -46.29
N PHE A 899 5.20 -18.72 -47.44
CA PHE A 899 4.47 -18.72 -48.70
C PHE A 899 4.54 -20.15 -49.24
N GLY A 900 3.41 -20.86 -49.22
CA GLY A 900 3.25 -22.11 -49.92
C GLY A 900 3.47 -21.87 -51.43
N GLY A 901 4.61 -22.27 -51.92
CA GLY A 901 5.00 -22.07 -53.29
C GLY A 901 4.71 -23.31 -54.12
N THR A 902 3.87 -23.17 -55.11
CA THR A 902 3.92 -23.99 -56.32
C THR A 902 5.04 -23.50 -57.19
N SER A 903 5.96 -24.42 -57.52
CA SER A 903 7.06 -24.20 -58.42
C SER A 903 6.60 -23.81 -59.86
N ILE A 904 7.11 -22.70 -60.38
CA ILE A 904 7.23 -22.44 -61.82
C ILE A 904 8.59 -21.75 -62.08
N ILE A 905 9.36 -22.36 -62.96
CA ILE A 905 10.68 -21.96 -63.45
C ILE A 905 10.57 -20.63 -64.23
N PRO A 906 11.50 -19.68 -64.09
CA PRO A 906 11.47 -18.46 -64.90
C PRO A 906 12.24 -18.62 -66.22
N LEU A 907 11.56 -18.25 -67.31
CA LEU A 907 12.22 -17.91 -68.57
C LEU A 907 12.40 -16.36 -68.56
N ALA A 908 13.63 -15.95 -68.80
CA ALA A 908 14.03 -14.58 -68.99
C ALA A 908 13.55 -14.04 -70.33
N ILE A 909 12.99 -12.83 -70.43
CA ILE A 909 13.01 -11.96 -71.57
C ILE A 909 13.09 -10.50 -71.14
N LEU A 910 14.13 -9.83 -71.67
CA LEU A 910 14.31 -8.39 -71.64
C LEU A 910 13.24 -7.63 -72.41
N GLY A 911 12.90 -6.41 -72.00
CA GLY A 911 12.24 -5.45 -72.91
C GLY A 911 11.62 -4.26 -72.19
N LEU A 912 12.38 -3.15 -72.21
CA LEU A 912 12.04 -1.77 -72.39
C LEU A 912 10.54 -1.32 -72.29
N GLY A 913 10.31 -0.32 -71.40
CA GLY A 913 9.75 0.92 -71.98
C GLY A 913 8.41 1.40 -71.52
N VAL A 914 8.39 2.59 -70.94
CA VAL A 914 7.42 3.69 -71.12
C VAL A 914 6.15 3.77 -70.24
N LEU A 915 6.23 4.81 -69.39
CA LEU A 915 5.16 5.75 -68.93
C LEU A 915 3.75 5.58 -69.50
N VAL A 916 2.76 5.79 -68.65
CA VAL A 916 1.76 6.87 -68.74
C VAL A 916 0.62 6.70 -67.73
N LEU A 917 0.54 7.61 -66.84
CA LEU A 917 -0.58 8.42 -66.29
C LEU A 917 -2.06 7.92 -66.35
N LYS A 918 -2.69 8.12 -65.17
CA LYS A 918 -4.01 8.71 -65.00
C LYS A 918 -5.27 7.83 -64.84
N LYS A 919 -5.86 8.01 -63.76
CA LYS A 919 -7.15 8.63 -63.28
C LYS A 919 -8.25 7.67 -62.81
N ARG A 920 -8.62 7.90 -61.55
CA ARG A 920 -9.94 8.19 -60.96
C ARG A 920 -11.14 7.25 -61.08
N LYS A 921 -11.73 7.11 -59.89
CA LYS A 921 -13.17 7.03 -59.52
C LYS A 921 -13.85 5.64 -59.53
N HIS A 922 -14.19 5.13 -58.41
CA HIS A 922 -15.41 5.42 -57.61
C HIS A 922 -15.19 4.97 -56.20
#